data_2b3dec80a876211b574d0fe661ca555d
#
_entry.id   2b3dec80a876211b574d0fe661ca555d
#
_cell.length_a   1.000
_cell.length_b   1.000
_cell.length_c   1.000
_cell.angle_alpha   90.00
_cell.angle_beta   90.00
_cell.angle_gamma   90.00
#
_symmetry.space_group_name_H-M   'P 1'
#
loop_
_entity.id
_entity.type
_entity.pdbx_description
1 polymer ?
#
loop_
_entity_poly.entity_id
_entity_poly.type
_entity_poly.pdbx_seq_one_letter_code
_entity_poly.pdbx_strand_id
1 'polypeptide(L)'
;MNGKDSPKDSKDSVPDRRRGPKNPALNPRTLGPISDLERHLPPDWWRTLFNSLYLKTDGDVVENPENTRQEVDLVIRLLELEHNDHILDLCCGQGRHALELASRGFNRVMGCDRSRYLIRQARKRARAENLSVSFHEGDARKFRPKGKEFHAVLLMGNSFGYFEQQADDLAVLKNIARLMAPRGMLFLDVVDGEWMSRHFEPRSWEWIDDQHFVCRERVLAKDSRRIVTREVITHAEKGVIADQFYAERLYTKEELTTLFEEAGYQSIRFHGPIETASTRGQDLGMMGHRLIVTVEAPKRPVTVLPDKSVKARITVVQGDPGLPDQVKLGGKFNAEDMDTIRRMKEALTELPEFEFSFLDNHQNLIRTLMANPPEMVFNLCDEGFQNDPFKELHVPAILDMLGIPYTGAGAACLGLCYNKALVNAIAQSLDIPVPMESYIGPDDTLATLPSTFPALLKPNYGDSSMGITKDAVVRNAEELVSYIEWLRANFGSCSILVQEFLSGPEYTIGIIGNPGLTYRILPPLQVDYSRLDPDLPPILGYESKWCADSPYWTQVTYHRAHLEGEKRRQLKDYSNLLFERLGCRDYARFDFREDAQGNIKLLEANPNPGWCWDGKFNIMAGFDGLRYSDVMRLILEAAQERTALTEGTSPSAASQSAPATTPDLKNEAAAG
;
A
#
# COMPACT_ATOMS: atom_id res chain seq x y z
N MET A 1 15.47 71.60 31.35
CA MET A 1 13.98 71.78 31.53
C MET A 1 13.29 70.94 30.47
N ASN A 2 12.52 69.99 30.97
CA ASN A 2 11.47 69.22 30.28
C ASN A 2 11.86 68.45 28.99
N GLY A 3 12.05 67.15 28.93
CA GLY A 3 11.23 66.07 29.52
C GLY A 3 10.00 65.74 28.72
N LYS A 4 10.05 64.81 27.75
CA LYS A 4 8.88 64.03 27.37
C LYS A 4 9.35 62.66 26.83
N ASP A 5 9.17 61.66 27.66
CA ASP A 5 9.15 60.25 27.29
C ASP A 5 7.97 59.95 26.39
N SER A 6 8.20 59.19 25.35
CA SER A 6 7.15 58.50 24.56
C SER A 6 7.40 57.01 24.59
N PRO A 7 6.38 56.14 24.77
CA PRO A 7 6.58 54.74 24.96
C PRO A 7 6.90 54.00 23.64
N LYS A 8 7.82 53.06 23.73
CA LYS A 8 8.16 52.14 22.62
C LYS A 8 7.06 51.12 22.44
N ASP A 9 6.48 51.09 21.25
CA ASP A 9 5.61 50.04 20.76
C ASP A 9 6.33 48.69 20.78
N SER A 10 5.78 47.76 21.53
CA SER A 10 6.12 46.34 21.47
C SER A 10 5.48 45.74 20.20
N LYS A 11 6.31 45.48 19.20
CA LYS A 11 5.90 44.65 18.06
C LYS A 11 5.89 43.20 18.49
N ASP A 12 4.67 42.68 18.69
CA ASP A 12 4.39 41.23 18.77
C ASP A 12 4.85 40.57 17.46
N SER A 13 5.88 39.74 17.59
CA SER A 13 6.38 38.93 16.49
C SER A 13 5.44 37.72 16.31
N VAL A 14 4.66 37.72 15.22
CA VAL A 14 3.92 36.55 14.73
C VAL A 14 4.92 35.43 14.43
N PRO A 15 4.75 34.21 14.97
CA PRO A 15 5.67 33.10 14.68
C PRO A 15 5.52 32.66 13.22
N ASP A 16 6.65 32.65 12.52
CA ASP A 16 6.79 32.14 11.14
C ASP A 16 6.44 30.64 11.08
N ARG A 17 5.29 30.30 10.51
CA ARG A 17 4.76 28.93 10.34
C ARG A 17 5.40 28.16 9.19
N ARG A 18 6.53 28.60 8.63
CA ARG A 18 7.19 27.94 7.47
C ARG A 18 8.33 27.00 7.82
N ARG A 19 8.50 26.60 9.07
CA ARG A 19 9.44 25.54 9.42
C ARG A 19 8.68 24.26 9.65
N GLY A 20 8.80 23.34 8.68
CA GLY A 20 8.36 21.95 8.82
C GLY A 20 8.99 21.29 10.07
N PRO A 21 8.48 20.14 10.52
CA PRO A 21 8.91 19.52 11.76
C PRO A 21 10.41 19.32 11.75
N LYS A 22 11.10 19.96 12.67
CA LYS A 22 12.52 19.73 12.90
C LYS A 22 12.68 18.27 13.29
N ASN A 23 13.50 17.54 12.55
CA ASN A 23 13.89 16.17 12.82
C ASN A 23 14.25 16.02 14.31
N PRO A 24 13.54 15.23 15.13
CA PRO A 24 13.80 15.13 16.57
C PRO A 24 15.08 14.39 16.93
N ALA A 25 15.84 13.91 15.94
CA ALA A 25 17.00 13.05 16.12
C ALA A 25 18.32 13.77 16.43
N LEU A 26 18.32 15.08 16.61
CA LEU A 26 19.52 15.82 17.01
C LEU A 26 19.25 16.58 18.29
N ASN A 27 19.19 15.86 19.41
CA ASN A 27 19.35 16.50 20.72
C ASN A 27 20.84 16.42 21.11
N PRO A 28 21.65 17.47 20.93
CA PRO A 28 23.09 17.40 21.09
C PRO A 28 23.54 17.40 22.56
N ARG A 29 22.69 17.05 23.53
CA ARG A 29 22.94 17.28 24.96
C ARG A 29 22.79 16.09 25.88
N THR A 30 22.79 14.87 25.38
CA THR A 30 22.83 13.70 26.27
C THR A 30 24.26 13.15 26.41
N LEU A 31 25.23 14.03 26.57
CA LEU A 31 26.61 13.65 26.86
C LEU A 31 26.75 13.36 28.36
N GLY A 32 26.60 12.11 28.69
CA GLY A 32 26.78 11.60 30.04
C GLY A 32 26.52 10.10 30.09
N PRO A 33 26.83 9.43 31.18
CA PRO A 33 26.48 8.03 31.38
C PRO A 33 24.98 7.87 31.37
N ILE A 34 24.48 6.90 30.57
CA ILE A 34 23.08 6.53 30.50
C ILE A 34 22.92 5.19 31.21
N SER A 35 22.04 5.12 32.22
CA SER A 35 21.84 3.92 33.03
C SER A 35 20.95 2.88 32.35
N ASP A 36 20.09 3.27 31.40
CA ASP A 36 19.17 2.38 30.69
C ASP A 36 19.16 2.77 29.21
N LEU A 37 19.97 2.09 28.40
CA LEU A 37 20.08 2.34 26.97
C LEU A 37 18.78 2.01 26.21
N GLU A 38 18.07 0.97 26.64
CA GLU A 38 16.84 0.51 25.99
C GLU A 38 15.74 1.58 26.02
N ARG A 39 15.67 2.39 27.10
CA ARG A 39 14.72 3.48 27.21
C ARG A 39 14.92 4.60 26.17
N HIS A 40 16.12 4.71 25.62
CA HIS A 40 16.49 5.72 24.63
C HIS A 40 16.43 5.21 23.19
N LEU A 41 16.15 3.91 23.01
CA LEU A 41 16.05 3.28 21.69
C LEU A 41 14.77 3.75 20.97
N PRO A 42 14.86 4.45 19.84
CA PRO A 42 13.67 4.76 19.03
C PRO A 42 13.09 3.49 18.42
N PRO A 43 11.77 3.30 18.39
CA PRO A 43 11.15 2.09 17.83
C PRO A 43 11.42 1.89 16.34
N ASP A 44 11.75 2.97 15.64
CA ASP A 44 12.02 2.96 14.20
C ASP A 44 13.45 3.46 13.86
N TRP A 45 14.41 3.25 14.74
CA TRP A 45 15.80 3.65 14.62
C TRP A 45 16.43 3.24 13.26
N TRP A 46 16.04 2.10 12.73
CA TRP A 46 16.52 1.57 11.45
C TRP A 46 16.15 2.44 10.23
N ARG A 47 15.25 3.41 10.40
CA ARG A 47 14.90 4.38 9.34
C ARG A 47 15.92 5.50 9.18
N THR A 48 16.66 5.81 10.21
CA THR A 48 17.54 6.98 10.27
C THR A 48 19.02 6.62 10.39
N LEU A 49 19.36 5.45 10.89
CA LEU A 49 20.72 5.00 11.13
C LEU A 49 21.56 4.92 9.84
N PHE A 50 21.00 4.32 8.78
CA PHE A 50 21.71 4.01 7.54
C PHE A 50 21.86 5.22 6.62
N ASN A 51 22.79 6.11 6.97
CA ASN A 51 23.09 7.38 6.33
C ASN A 51 24.59 7.53 6.01
N SER A 52 25.08 8.76 5.79
CA SER A 52 26.50 9.00 5.48
C SER A 52 27.43 8.73 6.65
N LEU A 53 26.97 8.81 7.90
CA LEU A 53 27.78 8.49 9.08
C LEU A 53 27.97 6.98 9.20
N TYR A 54 26.92 6.20 8.94
CA TYR A 54 27.03 4.72 8.86
C TYR A 54 28.13 4.29 7.89
N LEU A 55 28.17 4.82 6.67
CA LEU A 55 29.24 4.49 5.71
C LEU A 55 30.62 4.94 6.20
N LYS A 56 30.70 5.82 7.18
CA LYS A 56 31.94 6.26 7.78
C LYS A 56 32.36 5.31 8.93
N THR A 57 31.43 5.01 9.84
CA THR A 57 31.70 4.16 11.00
C THR A 57 32.01 2.72 10.60
N ASP A 58 31.22 2.16 9.68
CA ASP A 58 31.31 0.76 9.27
C ASP A 58 32.04 0.56 7.93
N GLY A 59 32.54 1.65 7.33
CA GLY A 59 33.16 1.66 6.02
C GLY A 59 34.34 0.70 5.85
N ASP A 60 35.12 0.46 6.90
CA ASP A 60 36.23 -0.48 6.88
C ASP A 60 35.82 -1.92 6.54
N VAL A 61 34.59 -2.29 6.88
CA VAL A 61 34.00 -3.60 6.58
C VAL A 61 33.15 -3.54 5.31
N VAL A 62 32.18 -2.59 5.27
CA VAL A 62 31.16 -2.58 4.21
C VAL A 62 31.62 -1.93 2.89
N GLU A 63 32.75 -1.23 2.91
CA GLU A 63 33.41 -0.67 1.72
C GLU A 63 34.67 -1.47 1.32
N ASN A 64 35.01 -2.52 2.04
CA ASN A 64 36.16 -3.35 1.74
C ASN A 64 35.85 -4.27 0.53
N PRO A 65 36.59 -4.11 -0.60
CA PRO A 65 36.31 -4.89 -1.80
C PRO A 65 36.64 -6.39 -1.61
N GLU A 66 37.62 -6.72 -0.74
CA GLU A 66 38.01 -8.11 -0.52
C GLU A 66 36.93 -8.86 0.27
N ASN A 67 36.39 -8.24 1.33
CA ASN A 67 35.25 -8.80 2.05
C ASN A 67 34.07 -9.04 1.09
N THR A 68 33.76 -8.09 0.23
CA THR A 68 32.68 -8.20 -0.74
C THR A 68 32.90 -9.34 -1.72
N ARG A 69 34.13 -9.50 -2.26
CA ARG A 69 34.48 -10.59 -3.18
C ARG A 69 34.31 -11.96 -2.53
N GLN A 70 34.85 -12.13 -1.32
CA GLN A 70 34.77 -13.40 -0.56
C GLN A 70 33.32 -13.77 -0.22
N GLU A 71 32.51 -12.80 0.18
CA GLU A 71 31.10 -13.00 0.45
C GLU A 71 30.33 -13.40 -0.81
N VAL A 72 30.59 -12.76 -1.94
CA VAL A 72 29.96 -13.12 -3.23
C VAL A 72 30.44 -14.48 -3.75
N ASP A 73 31.75 -14.83 -3.57
CA ASP A 73 32.26 -16.17 -3.89
C ASP A 73 31.52 -17.25 -3.11
N LEU A 74 31.27 -17.01 -1.83
CA LEU A 74 30.50 -17.92 -0.98
C LEU A 74 29.06 -18.06 -1.44
N VAL A 75 28.38 -16.95 -1.75
CA VAL A 75 27.02 -16.92 -2.27
C VAL A 75 26.90 -17.73 -3.56
N ILE A 76 27.75 -17.46 -4.56
CA ILE A 76 27.74 -18.17 -5.85
C ILE A 76 27.91 -19.67 -5.65
N ARG A 77 28.85 -20.07 -4.79
CA ARG A 77 29.15 -21.46 -4.52
C ARG A 77 28.02 -22.18 -3.77
N LEU A 78 27.46 -21.56 -2.71
CA LEU A 78 26.46 -22.23 -1.88
C LEU A 78 25.07 -22.27 -2.53
N LEU A 79 24.76 -21.29 -3.37
CA LEU A 79 23.48 -21.25 -4.09
C LEU A 79 23.59 -21.82 -5.50
N GLU A 80 24.79 -22.23 -5.94
CA GLU A 80 25.04 -22.75 -7.30
C GLU A 80 24.50 -21.84 -8.40
N LEU A 81 24.76 -20.51 -8.27
CA LEU A 81 24.18 -19.49 -9.13
C LEU A 81 24.63 -19.59 -10.59
N GLU A 82 23.66 -19.44 -11.50
CA GLU A 82 23.90 -19.30 -12.93
C GLU A 82 23.76 -17.85 -13.39
N HIS A 83 24.47 -17.45 -14.46
CA HIS A 83 24.49 -16.04 -14.94
C HIS A 83 23.13 -15.50 -15.36
N ASN A 84 22.17 -16.37 -15.68
CA ASN A 84 20.81 -16.02 -16.07
C ASN A 84 19.82 -16.00 -14.89
N ASP A 85 20.25 -16.31 -13.68
CA ASP A 85 19.41 -16.30 -12.50
C ASP A 85 18.91 -14.90 -12.18
N HIS A 86 17.66 -14.80 -11.77
CA HIS A 86 17.12 -13.59 -11.19
C HIS A 86 17.54 -13.54 -9.72
N ILE A 87 18.34 -12.55 -9.35
CA ILE A 87 18.90 -12.39 -8.01
C ILE A 87 18.36 -11.12 -7.37
N LEU A 88 17.86 -11.23 -6.15
CA LEU A 88 17.44 -10.09 -5.32
C LEU A 88 18.40 -9.94 -4.13
N ASP A 89 19.11 -8.83 -4.08
CA ASP A 89 19.86 -8.37 -2.91
C ASP A 89 18.91 -7.48 -2.06
N LEU A 90 18.32 -8.07 -1.01
CA LEU A 90 17.34 -7.40 -0.16
C LEU A 90 18.05 -6.81 1.06
N CYS A 91 17.73 -5.58 1.43
CA CYS A 91 18.50 -4.74 2.35
C CYS A 91 19.94 -4.50 1.84
N CYS A 92 20.07 -4.23 0.54
CA CYS A 92 21.34 -4.19 -0.18
C CYS A 92 22.27 -3.03 0.22
N GLY A 93 21.84 -2.10 1.06
CA GLY A 93 22.59 -0.91 1.42
C GLY A 93 23.04 -0.10 0.19
N GLN A 94 24.34 0.20 0.09
CA GLN A 94 24.94 0.86 -1.06
C GLN A 94 25.22 -0.06 -2.25
N GLY A 95 24.66 -1.29 -2.21
CA GLY A 95 24.62 -2.24 -3.32
C GLY A 95 25.90 -3.01 -3.59
N ARG A 96 26.79 -3.19 -2.60
CA ARG A 96 28.12 -3.80 -2.79
C ARG A 96 28.06 -5.22 -3.37
N HIS A 97 27.15 -6.07 -2.88
CA HIS A 97 27.00 -7.44 -3.39
C HIS A 97 26.33 -7.47 -4.77
N ALA A 98 25.27 -6.68 -4.96
CA ALA A 98 24.59 -6.60 -6.23
C ALA A 98 25.50 -6.07 -7.36
N LEU A 99 26.36 -5.08 -7.07
CA LEU A 99 27.34 -4.54 -8.01
C LEU A 99 28.44 -5.56 -8.32
N GLU A 100 28.97 -6.24 -7.32
CA GLU A 100 29.97 -7.28 -7.50
C GLU A 100 29.43 -8.46 -8.34
N LEU A 101 28.21 -8.92 -8.08
CA LEU A 101 27.55 -9.93 -8.92
C LEU A 101 27.43 -9.46 -10.38
N ALA A 102 26.98 -8.22 -10.57
CA ALA A 102 26.85 -7.67 -11.94
C ALA A 102 28.19 -7.53 -12.65
N SER A 103 29.27 -7.17 -11.95
CA SER A 103 30.61 -7.09 -12.51
C SER A 103 31.15 -8.45 -12.96
N ARG A 104 30.64 -9.53 -12.34
CA ARG A 104 30.97 -10.93 -12.73
C ARG A 104 30.08 -11.49 -13.83
N GLY A 105 29.19 -10.66 -14.42
CA GLY A 105 28.35 -11.04 -15.57
C GLY A 105 26.95 -11.55 -15.23
N PHE A 106 26.50 -11.48 -13.96
CA PHE A 106 25.11 -11.73 -13.61
C PHE A 106 24.26 -10.54 -14.08
N ASN A 107 23.42 -10.74 -15.10
CA ASN A 107 22.74 -9.65 -15.80
C ASN A 107 21.31 -9.37 -15.32
N ARG A 108 20.81 -10.13 -14.34
CA ARG A 108 19.45 -10.03 -13.77
C ARG A 108 19.45 -9.80 -12.27
N VAL A 109 20.30 -8.86 -11.84
CA VAL A 109 20.43 -8.51 -10.42
C VAL A 109 19.57 -7.30 -10.10
N MET A 110 18.87 -7.37 -8.96
CA MET A 110 18.08 -6.29 -8.39
C MET A 110 18.49 -6.05 -6.95
N GLY A 111 18.64 -4.78 -6.54
CA GLY A 111 18.85 -4.40 -5.14
C GLY A 111 17.64 -3.66 -4.59
N CYS A 112 17.31 -3.92 -3.33
CA CYS A 112 16.30 -3.17 -2.59
C CYS A 112 16.80 -2.80 -1.20
N ASP A 113 16.64 -1.53 -0.82
CA ASP A 113 16.95 -1.05 0.54
C ASP A 113 15.99 0.04 0.96
N ARG A 114 15.77 0.17 2.25
CA ARG A 114 14.94 1.20 2.84
C ARG A 114 15.58 2.59 2.79
N SER A 115 16.92 2.66 2.90
CA SER A 115 17.66 3.91 2.93
C SER A 115 17.74 4.54 1.54
N ARG A 116 17.03 5.63 1.37
CA ARG A 116 17.09 6.46 0.17
C ARG A 116 18.52 6.97 -0.12
N TYR A 117 19.29 7.26 0.94
CA TYR A 117 20.66 7.68 0.81
C TYR A 117 21.53 6.58 0.19
N LEU A 118 21.49 5.37 0.75
CA LEU A 118 22.28 4.24 0.26
C LEU A 118 21.90 3.83 -1.15
N ILE A 119 20.60 3.79 -1.48
CA ILE A 119 20.12 3.52 -2.84
C ILE A 119 20.61 4.55 -3.86
N ARG A 120 20.74 5.82 -3.47
CA ARG A 120 21.35 6.85 -4.33
C ARG A 120 22.82 6.56 -4.58
N GLN A 121 23.56 6.11 -3.56
CA GLN A 121 24.97 5.73 -3.71
C GLN A 121 25.10 4.49 -4.62
N ALA A 122 24.27 3.45 -4.44
CA ALA A 122 24.25 2.28 -5.26
C ALA A 122 24.01 2.62 -6.75
N ARG A 123 23.00 3.45 -7.03
CA ARG A 123 22.71 3.92 -8.39
C ARG A 123 23.84 4.75 -9.00
N LYS A 124 24.53 5.57 -8.19
CA LYS A 124 25.68 6.35 -8.65
C LYS A 124 26.84 5.43 -9.03
N ARG A 125 27.15 4.41 -8.23
CA ARG A 125 28.19 3.40 -8.50
C ARG A 125 27.87 2.60 -9.75
N ALA A 126 26.66 2.06 -9.86
CA ALA A 126 26.23 1.28 -11.04
C ALA A 126 26.44 2.07 -12.35
N ARG A 127 26.12 3.37 -12.35
CA ARG A 127 26.34 4.23 -13.53
C ARG A 127 27.82 4.47 -13.79
N ALA A 128 28.63 4.71 -12.76
CA ALA A 128 30.07 4.97 -12.90
C ALA A 128 30.81 3.76 -13.47
N GLU A 129 30.36 2.54 -13.12
CA GLU A 129 30.95 1.28 -13.53
C GLU A 129 30.24 0.67 -14.73
N ASN A 130 29.22 1.35 -15.29
CA ASN A 130 28.41 0.90 -16.41
C ASN A 130 27.76 -0.48 -16.20
N LEU A 131 27.31 -0.76 -14.97
CA LEU A 131 26.69 -2.02 -14.60
C LEU A 131 25.16 -1.95 -14.70
N SER A 132 24.54 -3.03 -15.20
CA SER A 132 23.09 -3.14 -15.39
C SER A 132 22.43 -3.74 -14.13
N VAL A 133 22.28 -2.94 -13.08
CA VAL A 133 21.58 -3.32 -11.84
C VAL A 133 20.43 -2.36 -11.60
N SER A 134 19.25 -2.91 -11.25
CA SER A 134 18.11 -2.09 -10.87
C SER A 134 18.03 -1.96 -9.35
N PHE A 135 18.07 -0.72 -8.83
CA PHE A 135 17.98 -0.44 -7.40
C PHE A 135 16.67 0.24 -7.04
N HIS A 136 16.03 -0.25 -5.97
CA HIS A 136 14.72 0.21 -5.50
C HIS A 136 14.76 0.62 -4.03
N GLU A 137 14.02 1.67 -3.69
CA GLU A 137 13.74 2.03 -2.30
C GLU A 137 12.51 1.25 -1.84
N GLY A 138 12.60 0.48 -0.75
CA GLY A 138 11.50 -0.35 -0.30
C GLY A 138 11.70 -0.96 1.09
N ASP A 139 10.60 -1.30 1.75
CA ASP A 139 10.57 -2.02 3.02
C ASP A 139 10.60 -3.54 2.75
N ALA A 140 11.54 -4.26 3.36
CA ALA A 140 11.74 -5.69 3.15
C ALA A 140 10.49 -6.54 3.47
N ARG A 141 9.64 -6.06 4.37
CA ARG A 141 8.36 -6.74 4.72
C ARG A 141 7.32 -6.66 3.61
N LYS A 142 7.46 -5.69 2.67
CA LYS A 142 6.42 -5.33 1.70
C LYS A 142 6.92 -5.19 0.26
N PHE A 143 8.24 -5.20 0.03
CA PHE A 143 8.82 -5.02 -1.30
C PHE A 143 8.39 -6.13 -2.25
N ARG A 144 7.79 -5.78 -3.40
CA ARG A 144 7.31 -6.72 -4.42
C ARG A 144 7.44 -6.12 -5.82
N PRO A 145 8.51 -6.42 -6.53
CA PRO A 145 8.68 -6.03 -7.93
C PRO A 145 7.72 -6.84 -8.82
N LYS A 146 7.00 -6.14 -9.71
CA LYS A 146 5.97 -6.76 -10.57
C LYS A 146 6.55 -7.83 -11.48
N GLY A 147 5.87 -8.99 -11.53
CA GLY A 147 6.12 -10.06 -12.51
C GLY A 147 7.52 -10.65 -12.46
N LYS A 148 8.20 -10.57 -11.31
CA LYS A 148 9.53 -11.14 -11.11
C LYS A 148 9.52 -12.15 -9.98
N GLU A 149 10.00 -13.33 -10.29
CA GLU A 149 10.37 -14.36 -9.34
C GLU A 149 11.89 -14.47 -9.30
N PHE A 150 12.45 -14.73 -8.13
CA PHE A 150 13.89 -14.77 -7.92
C PHE A 150 14.36 -16.20 -7.65
N HIS A 151 15.39 -16.62 -8.38
CA HIS A 151 16.06 -17.89 -8.15
C HIS A 151 16.92 -17.83 -6.89
N ALA A 152 17.44 -16.65 -6.55
CA ALA A 152 18.16 -16.40 -5.33
C ALA A 152 17.74 -15.07 -4.68
N VAL A 153 17.57 -15.09 -3.36
CA VAL A 153 17.41 -13.89 -2.55
C VAL A 153 18.55 -13.85 -1.53
N LEU A 154 19.21 -12.70 -1.44
CA LEU A 154 20.30 -12.45 -0.51
C LEU A 154 19.83 -11.50 0.58
N LEU A 155 20.12 -11.83 1.83
CA LEU A 155 19.87 -10.97 2.98
C LEU A 155 21.16 -10.97 3.82
N MET A 156 22.07 -10.04 3.49
CA MET A 156 23.46 -10.08 3.90
C MET A 156 23.85 -8.91 4.81
N GLY A 157 25.03 -9.02 5.43
CA GLY A 157 25.59 -7.97 6.26
C GLY A 157 24.81 -7.74 7.54
N ASN A 158 24.36 -8.79 8.19
CA ASN A 158 23.54 -8.74 9.41
C ASN A 158 22.27 -7.86 9.28
N SER A 159 21.62 -7.90 8.11
CA SER A 159 20.46 -7.02 7.83
C SER A 159 19.12 -7.62 8.28
N PHE A 160 19.12 -8.53 9.26
CA PHE A 160 17.94 -9.22 9.80
C PHE A 160 17.89 -9.12 11.32
N GLY A 161 16.67 -8.98 11.88
CA GLY A 161 16.50 -8.89 13.33
C GLY A 161 16.48 -7.43 13.87
N TYR A 162 16.18 -6.44 13.03
CA TYR A 162 16.17 -5.03 13.42
C TYR A 162 14.84 -4.55 14.01
N PHE A 163 13.77 -5.33 13.84
CA PHE A 163 12.46 -4.91 14.30
C PHE A 163 12.24 -5.18 15.79
N GLU A 164 11.44 -4.33 16.42
CA GLU A 164 11.09 -4.52 17.81
C GLU A 164 10.31 -5.82 18.03
N GLN A 165 9.37 -6.13 17.12
CA GLN A 165 8.55 -7.33 17.19
C GLN A 165 9.10 -8.44 16.28
N GLN A 166 9.25 -9.65 16.80
CA GLN A 166 9.67 -10.82 16.03
C GLN A 166 8.71 -11.15 14.86
N ALA A 167 7.44 -10.80 15.01
CA ALA A 167 6.46 -10.95 13.95
C ALA A 167 6.80 -10.16 12.67
N ASP A 168 7.51 -9.03 12.80
CA ASP A 168 7.99 -8.25 11.66
C ASP A 168 9.15 -8.95 10.94
N ASP A 169 10.04 -9.62 11.68
CA ASP A 169 11.11 -10.44 11.11
C ASP A 169 10.51 -11.63 10.34
N LEU A 170 9.51 -12.29 10.91
CA LEU A 170 8.74 -13.32 10.23
C LEU A 170 8.04 -12.79 8.97
N ALA A 171 7.51 -11.57 9.00
CA ALA A 171 6.90 -10.94 7.83
C ALA A 171 7.91 -10.72 6.69
N VAL A 172 9.18 -10.42 7.00
CA VAL A 172 10.26 -10.37 5.98
C VAL A 172 10.43 -11.74 5.34
N LEU A 173 10.56 -12.81 6.13
CA LEU A 173 10.74 -14.18 5.60
C LEU A 173 9.53 -14.62 4.77
N LYS A 174 8.32 -14.40 5.25
CA LYS A 174 7.09 -14.69 4.48
C LYS A 174 7.00 -13.86 3.19
N ASN A 175 7.50 -12.63 3.18
CA ASN A 175 7.56 -11.82 1.97
C ASN A 175 8.58 -12.38 0.97
N ILE A 176 9.78 -12.74 1.43
CA ILE A 176 10.81 -13.36 0.59
C ILE A 176 10.29 -14.68 -0.03
N ALA A 177 9.66 -15.55 0.76
CA ALA A 177 9.08 -16.80 0.30
C ALA A 177 8.14 -16.63 -0.91
N ARG A 178 7.40 -15.54 -0.94
CA ARG A 178 6.48 -15.20 -2.04
C ARG A 178 7.19 -14.66 -3.29
N LEU A 179 8.39 -14.09 -3.11
CA LEU A 179 9.20 -13.55 -4.21
C LEU A 179 10.06 -14.61 -4.89
N MET A 180 10.26 -15.75 -4.26
CA MET A 180 11.16 -16.80 -4.75
C MET A 180 10.50 -17.62 -5.86
N ALA A 181 11.27 -17.98 -6.86
CA ALA A 181 10.91 -19.00 -7.83
C ALA A 181 10.77 -20.39 -7.16
N PRO A 182 10.03 -21.35 -7.77
CA PRO A 182 10.06 -22.72 -7.31
C PRO A 182 11.50 -23.24 -7.20
N ARG A 183 11.86 -23.85 -6.06
CA ARG A 183 13.24 -24.27 -5.73
C ARG A 183 14.26 -23.15 -5.62
N GLY A 184 13.80 -21.88 -5.57
CA GLY A 184 14.67 -20.75 -5.31
C GLY A 184 15.32 -20.85 -3.93
N MET A 185 16.47 -20.20 -3.76
CA MET A 185 17.27 -20.25 -2.54
C MET A 185 17.35 -18.89 -1.86
N LEU A 186 17.21 -18.87 -0.54
CA LEU A 186 17.54 -17.70 0.28
C LEU A 186 18.92 -17.94 0.94
N PHE A 187 19.77 -16.94 0.86
CA PHE A 187 21.01 -16.83 1.62
C PHE A 187 20.82 -15.78 2.71
N LEU A 188 20.94 -16.19 3.96
CA LEU A 188 20.88 -15.30 5.13
C LEU A 188 22.24 -15.28 5.82
N ASP A 189 22.73 -14.06 6.10
CA ASP A 189 23.93 -13.77 6.86
C ASP A 189 23.51 -12.92 8.07
N VAL A 190 23.62 -13.50 9.26
CA VAL A 190 23.17 -12.90 10.52
C VAL A 190 24.14 -13.19 11.65
N VAL A 191 24.20 -12.33 12.66
CA VAL A 191 25.03 -12.56 13.84
C VAL A 191 24.69 -13.87 14.54
N ASP A 192 25.71 -14.59 15.02
CA ASP A 192 25.52 -15.72 15.94
C ASP A 192 25.06 -15.19 17.31
N GLY A 193 23.75 -15.27 17.53
CA GLY A 193 23.12 -14.70 18.73
C GLY A 193 23.53 -15.42 20.00
N GLU A 194 23.78 -16.73 19.93
CA GLU A 194 24.22 -17.49 21.10
C GLU A 194 25.64 -17.08 21.52
N TRP A 195 26.55 -16.98 20.56
CA TRP A 195 27.91 -16.51 20.83
C TRP A 195 27.92 -15.06 21.30
N MET A 196 27.23 -14.18 20.59
CA MET A 196 27.23 -12.73 20.85
C MET A 196 26.63 -12.40 22.22
N SER A 197 25.58 -13.08 22.66
CA SER A 197 24.98 -12.85 23.98
C SER A 197 25.95 -13.01 25.15
N ARG A 198 27.00 -13.78 24.94
CA ARG A 198 28.03 -14.11 25.99
C ARG A 198 29.33 -13.35 25.83
N HIS A 199 29.62 -12.85 24.61
CA HIS A 199 30.95 -12.35 24.25
C HIS A 199 30.97 -10.94 23.69
N PHE A 200 29.85 -10.20 23.68
CA PHE A 200 29.87 -8.83 23.19
C PHE A 200 30.73 -7.90 24.06
N GLU A 201 31.44 -6.98 23.44
CA GLU A 201 32.18 -5.95 24.13
C GLU A 201 31.24 -4.87 24.68
N PRO A 202 31.09 -4.72 26.03
CA PRO A 202 30.16 -3.73 26.60
C PRO A 202 30.53 -2.29 26.24
N ARG A 203 31.79 -2.02 25.99
CA ARG A 203 32.30 -0.72 25.61
C ARG A 203 33.47 -0.87 24.67
N SER A 204 33.41 -0.17 23.55
CA SER A 204 34.52 -0.07 22.61
C SER A 204 34.65 1.36 22.10
N TRP A 205 35.84 1.69 21.64
CA TRP A 205 36.09 2.95 20.95
C TRP A 205 37.18 2.73 19.90
N GLU A 206 37.10 3.55 18.83
CA GLU A 206 38.09 3.49 17.76
C GLU A 206 38.20 4.83 17.01
N TRP A 207 39.36 5.10 16.43
CA TRP A 207 39.51 6.14 15.43
C TRP A 207 39.02 5.61 14.07
N ILE A 208 38.07 6.35 13.48
CA ILE A 208 37.56 6.04 12.14
C ILE A 208 38.51 6.62 11.08
N ASP A 209 38.92 7.85 11.28
CA ASP A 209 39.90 8.61 10.49
C ASP A 209 40.59 9.69 11.39
N ASP A 210 41.47 10.51 10.81
CA ASP A 210 42.22 11.51 11.53
C ASP A 210 41.36 12.56 12.27
N GLN A 211 40.06 12.63 11.99
CA GLN A 211 39.16 13.62 12.55
C GLN A 211 37.97 13.06 13.31
N HIS A 212 37.68 11.76 13.15
CA HIS A 212 36.51 11.14 13.74
C HIS A 212 36.90 9.96 14.61
N PHE A 213 36.32 9.91 15.79
CA PHE A 213 36.31 8.69 16.58
C PHE A 213 34.92 8.33 17.05
N VAL A 214 34.68 7.05 17.30
CA VAL A 214 33.41 6.51 17.75
C VAL A 214 33.59 5.80 19.09
N CYS A 215 32.62 6.01 19.99
CA CYS A 215 32.46 5.23 21.22
C CYS A 215 31.16 4.45 21.12
N ARG A 216 31.21 3.15 21.46
CA ARG A 216 30.02 2.28 21.53
C ARG A 216 29.83 1.75 22.93
N GLU A 217 28.61 1.83 23.44
CA GLU A 217 28.16 1.19 24.67
C GLU A 217 27.07 0.18 24.32
N ARG A 218 27.17 -1.04 24.83
CA ARG A 218 26.23 -2.14 24.53
C ARG A 218 25.71 -2.75 25.82
N VAL A 219 24.43 -3.12 25.82
CA VAL A 219 23.78 -3.88 26.87
C VAL A 219 22.79 -4.88 26.25
N LEU A 220 22.60 -5.99 26.94
CA LEU A 220 21.45 -6.86 26.64
C LEU A 220 20.16 -6.15 27.06
N ALA A 221 19.16 -6.16 26.21
CA ALA A 221 17.82 -5.70 26.53
C ALA A 221 17.22 -6.52 27.67
N LYS A 222 16.16 -6.02 28.31
CA LYS A 222 15.49 -6.69 29.43
C LYS A 222 14.94 -8.08 29.07
N ASP A 223 14.59 -8.28 27.80
CA ASP A 223 14.15 -9.57 27.27
C ASP A 223 15.31 -10.56 27.03
N SER A 224 16.56 -10.12 27.18
CA SER A 224 17.78 -10.86 26.88
C SER A 224 17.87 -11.39 25.43
N ARG A 225 17.06 -10.86 24.52
CA ARG A 225 16.96 -11.29 23.12
C ARG A 225 17.54 -10.30 22.13
N ARG A 226 17.86 -9.08 22.60
CA ARG A 226 18.43 -8.02 21.76
C ARG A 226 19.66 -7.43 22.43
N ILE A 227 20.63 -7.02 21.63
CA ILE A 227 21.68 -6.09 22.07
C ILE A 227 21.25 -4.69 21.69
N VAL A 228 21.23 -3.79 22.66
CA VAL A 228 21.01 -2.36 22.45
C VAL A 228 22.38 -1.68 22.47
N THR A 229 22.67 -0.96 21.41
CA THR A 229 23.91 -0.21 21.23
C THR A 229 23.62 1.28 21.22
N ARG A 230 24.39 2.04 22.02
CA ARG A 230 24.55 3.48 21.87
C ARG A 230 25.84 3.74 21.13
N GLU A 231 25.80 4.57 20.11
CA GLU A 231 26.96 4.99 19.33
C GLU A 231 27.11 6.51 19.37
N VAL A 232 28.24 6.97 19.90
CA VAL A 232 28.59 8.39 19.98
C VAL A 232 29.73 8.66 19.02
N ILE A 233 29.46 9.48 17.98
CA ILE A 233 30.45 9.84 16.98
C ILE A 233 30.92 11.26 17.24
N THR A 234 32.23 11.44 17.36
CA THR A 234 32.88 12.71 17.70
C THR A 234 33.83 13.13 16.57
N HIS A 235 33.74 14.39 16.18
CA HIS A 235 34.67 15.04 15.26
C HIS A 235 35.65 15.92 16.06
N ALA A 236 36.96 15.84 15.78
CA ALA A 236 38.00 16.50 16.52
C ALA A 236 37.77 18.02 16.74
N GLU A 237 37.27 18.72 15.72
CA GLU A 237 36.99 20.15 15.81
C GLU A 237 35.57 20.52 16.20
N LYS A 238 34.56 19.70 15.80
CA LYS A 238 33.13 20.02 15.96
C LYS A 238 32.51 19.42 17.22
N GLY A 239 33.28 18.60 17.93
CA GLY A 239 32.73 17.83 19.06
C GLY A 239 31.80 16.69 18.61
N VAL A 240 30.85 16.33 19.46
CA VAL A 240 29.90 15.26 19.15
C VAL A 240 28.99 15.63 17.98
N ILE A 241 29.00 14.82 16.94
CA ILE A 241 28.22 15.00 15.73
C ILE A 241 27.02 14.06 15.65
N ALA A 242 27.06 12.92 16.37
CA ALA A 242 25.92 12.02 16.53
C ALA A 242 25.96 11.32 17.89
N ASP A 243 24.78 11.07 18.46
CA ASP A 243 24.52 10.21 19.61
C ASP A 243 23.27 9.41 19.25
N GLN A 244 23.46 8.16 18.84
CA GLN A 244 22.43 7.35 18.21
C GLN A 244 22.30 6.00 18.89
N PHE A 245 21.08 5.42 18.82
CA PHE A 245 20.75 4.17 19.47
C PHE A 245 20.16 3.22 18.43
N TYR A 246 20.59 1.97 18.49
CA TYR A 246 20.06 0.89 17.65
C TYR A 246 20.07 -0.43 18.40
N ALA A 247 19.38 -1.42 17.87
CA ALA A 247 19.32 -2.74 18.50
C ALA A 247 19.20 -3.83 17.44
N GLU A 248 19.75 -5.00 17.77
CA GLU A 248 19.76 -6.17 16.92
C GLU A 248 19.28 -7.35 17.74
N ARG A 249 18.42 -8.18 17.14
CA ARG A 249 17.92 -9.39 17.76
C ARG A 249 18.95 -10.50 17.61
N LEU A 250 19.21 -11.17 18.70
CA LEU A 250 20.15 -12.28 18.79
C LEU A 250 19.42 -13.60 18.55
N TYR A 251 19.46 -14.07 17.32
CA TYR A 251 18.87 -15.34 16.96
C TYR A 251 19.83 -16.50 17.23
N THR A 252 19.36 -17.59 17.86
CA THR A 252 20.04 -18.88 17.88
C THR A 252 19.71 -19.65 16.60
N LYS A 253 20.45 -20.75 16.35
CA LYS A 253 20.17 -21.65 15.22
C LYS A 253 18.78 -22.27 15.31
N GLU A 254 18.35 -22.63 16.52
CA GLU A 254 17.05 -23.23 16.81
C GLU A 254 15.91 -22.22 16.56
N GLU A 255 16.10 -20.98 16.98
CA GLU A 255 15.10 -19.92 16.75
C GLU A 255 14.99 -19.57 15.26
N LEU A 256 16.10 -19.49 14.53
CA LEU A 256 16.09 -19.31 13.07
C LEU A 256 15.41 -20.49 12.36
N THR A 257 15.71 -21.72 12.78
CA THR A 257 15.07 -22.92 12.23
C THR A 257 13.56 -22.84 12.39
N THR A 258 13.08 -22.53 13.60
CA THR A 258 11.64 -22.36 13.90
C THR A 258 11.02 -21.28 13.03
N LEU A 259 11.68 -20.11 12.86
CA LEU A 259 11.20 -19.02 12.04
C LEU A 259 11.10 -19.41 10.55
N PHE A 260 12.10 -20.13 10.03
CA PHE A 260 12.08 -20.61 8.65
C PHE A 260 10.96 -21.64 8.44
N GLU A 261 10.79 -22.57 9.36
CA GLU A 261 9.71 -23.57 9.33
C GLU A 261 8.33 -22.90 9.36
N GLU A 262 8.15 -21.89 10.24
CA GLU A 262 6.90 -21.12 10.30
C GLU A 262 6.63 -20.30 9.03
N ALA A 263 7.67 -19.86 8.33
CA ALA A 263 7.55 -19.22 7.03
C ALA A 263 7.41 -20.22 5.87
N GLY A 264 7.49 -21.55 6.15
CA GLY A 264 7.29 -22.64 5.20
C GLY A 264 8.53 -23.07 4.41
N TYR A 265 9.70 -22.54 4.73
CA TYR A 265 10.96 -22.90 4.05
C TYR A 265 11.37 -24.35 4.29
N GLN A 266 12.21 -24.87 3.39
CA GLN A 266 12.70 -26.24 3.41
C GLN A 266 14.23 -26.27 3.32
N SER A 267 14.80 -27.46 3.55
CA SER A 267 16.25 -27.70 3.34
C SER A 267 17.13 -26.69 4.09
N ILE A 268 16.78 -26.38 5.35
CA ILE A 268 17.53 -25.42 6.18
C ILE A 268 18.93 -25.97 6.44
N ARG A 269 19.96 -25.22 6.02
CA ARG A 269 21.38 -25.63 6.19
C ARG A 269 22.17 -24.48 6.78
N PHE A 270 22.84 -24.74 7.90
CA PHE A 270 23.85 -23.86 8.50
C PHE A 270 25.24 -24.20 7.96
N HIS A 271 25.97 -23.16 7.57
CA HIS A 271 27.31 -23.27 7.03
C HIS A 271 28.35 -22.73 8.02
N GLY A 272 29.61 -22.95 7.74
CA GLY A 272 30.73 -22.44 8.54
C GLY A 272 30.78 -20.90 8.50
N PRO A 273 31.43 -20.28 9.47
CA PRO A 273 31.55 -18.82 9.55
C PRO A 273 32.30 -18.26 8.33
N ILE A 274 32.04 -17.02 8.04
CA ILE A 274 32.82 -16.19 7.12
C ILE A 274 33.72 -15.26 7.92
N GLU A 275 34.98 -15.17 7.55
CA GLU A 275 35.91 -14.24 8.17
C GLU A 275 35.72 -12.85 7.57
N THR A 276 35.70 -11.83 8.43
CA THR A 276 35.58 -10.41 8.04
C THR A 276 36.94 -9.75 8.31
N ALA A 277 37.56 -9.25 7.26
CA ALA A 277 38.79 -8.49 7.39
C ALA A 277 38.49 -7.02 7.77
N SER A 278 39.28 -6.49 8.70
CA SER A 278 39.31 -5.08 9.10
C SER A 278 40.75 -4.54 9.00
N THR A 279 40.90 -3.40 8.36
CA THR A 279 42.21 -2.73 8.26
C THR A 279 42.52 -1.86 9.49
N ARG A 280 41.50 -1.47 10.23
CA ARG A 280 41.61 -0.63 11.43
C ARG A 280 41.81 -1.42 12.73
N GLY A 281 41.68 -2.77 12.68
CA GLY A 281 41.65 -3.57 13.89
C GLY A 281 40.47 -3.20 14.81
N GLN A 282 39.36 -2.77 14.21
CA GLN A 282 38.17 -2.34 14.93
C GLN A 282 37.46 -3.47 15.63
N ASP A 283 36.64 -3.13 16.61
CA ASP A 283 35.63 -4.03 17.13
C ASP A 283 34.61 -4.32 16.02
N LEU A 284 34.66 -5.52 15.45
CA LEU A 284 33.78 -5.96 14.36
C LEU A 284 32.31 -6.10 14.80
N GLY A 285 32.06 -6.12 16.13
CA GLY A 285 30.72 -6.23 16.67
C GLY A 285 29.99 -7.45 16.09
N MET A 286 28.81 -7.21 15.52
CA MET A 286 27.96 -8.22 14.91
C MET A 286 28.58 -8.90 13.69
N MET A 287 29.54 -8.27 13.04
CA MET A 287 30.22 -8.83 11.85
C MET A 287 31.36 -9.80 12.20
N GLY A 288 31.76 -9.91 13.48
CA GLY A 288 32.84 -10.79 13.92
C GLY A 288 32.48 -12.27 13.94
N HIS A 289 31.26 -12.58 14.31
CA HIS A 289 30.76 -13.95 14.39
C HIS A 289 29.38 -14.07 13.75
N ARG A 290 29.33 -14.64 12.55
CA ARG A 290 28.13 -14.70 11.72
C ARG A 290 27.69 -16.14 11.47
N LEU A 291 26.37 -16.38 11.50
CA LEU A 291 25.72 -17.58 11.01
C LEU A 291 25.38 -17.38 9.54
N ILE A 292 25.85 -18.29 8.71
CA ILE A 292 25.45 -18.36 7.31
C ILE A 292 24.42 -19.46 7.17
N VAL A 293 23.26 -19.12 6.62
CA VAL A 293 22.13 -20.04 6.47
C VAL A 293 21.65 -20.01 5.05
N THR A 294 21.44 -21.19 4.45
CA THR A 294 20.73 -21.33 3.17
C THR A 294 19.46 -22.12 3.37
N VAL A 295 18.38 -21.67 2.76
CA VAL A 295 17.08 -22.34 2.81
C VAL A 295 16.45 -22.35 1.43
N GLU A 296 15.73 -23.41 1.11
CA GLU A 296 14.98 -23.55 -0.13
C GLU A 296 13.58 -22.94 0.03
N ALA A 297 13.07 -22.32 -1.04
CA ALA A 297 11.72 -21.78 -1.10
C ALA A 297 10.69 -22.80 -0.61
N PRO A 298 9.61 -22.33 0.04
CA PRO A 298 8.49 -23.19 0.38
C PRO A 298 8.04 -24.01 -0.82
N LYS A 299 7.74 -25.28 -0.62
CA LYS A 299 6.96 -26.00 -1.63
C LYS A 299 5.70 -25.16 -1.81
N ARG A 300 5.59 -24.49 -2.93
CA ARG A 300 4.26 -24.00 -3.30
C ARG A 300 3.38 -25.23 -3.26
N PRO A 301 2.26 -25.21 -2.50
CA PRO A 301 1.28 -26.23 -2.73
C PRO A 301 1.17 -26.26 -4.25
N VAL A 302 1.44 -27.41 -4.86
CA VAL A 302 1.01 -27.62 -6.24
C VAL A 302 -0.44 -27.21 -6.13
N THR A 303 -0.74 -26.02 -6.67
CA THR A 303 -2.12 -25.70 -6.95
C THR A 303 -2.46 -26.87 -7.85
N VAL A 304 -3.06 -27.88 -7.27
CA VAL A 304 -3.80 -28.86 -8.03
C VAL A 304 -4.76 -27.92 -8.71
N LEU A 305 -4.41 -27.58 -9.96
CA LEU A 305 -5.37 -26.93 -10.83
C LEU A 305 -6.60 -27.77 -10.61
N PRO A 306 -7.67 -27.20 -10.01
CA PRO A 306 -8.84 -27.99 -9.65
C PRO A 306 -9.10 -28.81 -10.89
N ASP A 307 -9.25 -30.10 -10.72
CA ASP A 307 -9.43 -31.04 -11.82
C ASP A 307 -10.30 -30.32 -12.82
N LYS A 308 -9.81 -30.07 -14.05
CA LYS A 308 -10.51 -29.24 -15.06
C LYS A 308 -11.95 -29.66 -15.29
N SER A 309 -12.36 -30.77 -14.67
CA SER A 309 -13.73 -31.31 -14.62
C SER A 309 -14.63 -30.64 -13.56
N VAL A 310 -14.07 -29.98 -12.51
CA VAL A 310 -14.86 -29.31 -11.46
C VAL A 310 -14.77 -27.79 -11.67
N LYS A 311 -15.89 -27.23 -12.15
CA LYS A 311 -16.02 -25.78 -12.31
C LYS A 311 -16.20 -25.11 -10.94
N ALA A 312 -15.52 -23.98 -10.71
CA ALA A 312 -15.78 -23.20 -9.52
C ALA A 312 -17.17 -22.56 -9.60
N ARG A 313 -17.98 -22.74 -8.56
CA ARG A 313 -19.36 -22.27 -8.53
C ARG A 313 -19.43 -20.83 -8.01
N ILE A 314 -19.80 -19.92 -8.89
CA ILE A 314 -19.89 -18.49 -8.63
C ILE A 314 -21.34 -18.04 -8.64
N THR A 315 -21.79 -17.37 -7.58
CA THR A 315 -23.09 -16.74 -7.55
C THR A 315 -22.97 -15.25 -7.84
N VAL A 316 -23.57 -14.77 -8.91
CA VAL A 316 -23.62 -13.36 -9.29
C VAL A 316 -24.75 -12.69 -8.51
N VAL A 317 -24.44 -11.67 -7.72
CA VAL A 317 -25.43 -10.81 -7.05
C VAL A 317 -25.46 -9.48 -7.80
N GLN A 318 -26.62 -9.06 -8.23
CA GLN A 318 -26.88 -7.84 -9.00
C GLN A 318 -28.13 -7.14 -8.49
N GLY A 319 -28.41 -5.91 -8.96
CA GLY A 319 -29.65 -5.18 -8.66
C GLY A 319 -30.91 -5.96 -9.03
N ASP A 320 -32.03 -5.65 -8.39
CA ASP A 320 -33.32 -6.32 -8.56
C ASP A 320 -34.20 -5.59 -9.61
N PRO A 321 -34.34 -6.11 -10.84
CA PRO A 321 -35.14 -5.46 -11.88
C PRO A 321 -36.64 -5.35 -11.54
N GLY A 322 -37.10 -6.08 -10.53
CA GLY A 322 -38.51 -6.06 -10.07
C GLY A 322 -38.81 -4.95 -9.06
N LEU A 323 -37.77 -4.27 -8.54
CA LEU A 323 -37.92 -3.20 -7.56
C LEU A 323 -37.75 -1.79 -8.19
N PRO A 324 -38.33 -0.75 -7.58
CA PRO A 324 -38.02 0.64 -7.92
C PRO A 324 -36.53 0.94 -7.76
N ASP A 325 -36.01 1.87 -8.57
CA ASP A 325 -34.65 2.34 -8.51
C ASP A 325 -34.63 3.88 -8.45
N GLN A 326 -33.93 4.45 -7.46
CA GLN A 326 -33.95 5.89 -7.22
C GLN A 326 -33.05 6.68 -8.18
N VAL A 327 -32.11 6.02 -8.84
CA VAL A 327 -31.09 6.65 -9.69
C VAL A 327 -31.48 6.57 -11.17
N LYS A 328 -32.08 5.45 -11.58
CA LYS A 328 -32.41 5.18 -12.98
C LYS A 328 -33.54 6.07 -13.50
N LEU A 329 -33.44 6.45 -14.76
CA LEU A 329 -34.46 7.25 -15.42
C LEU A 329 -35.83 6.55 -15.40
N GLY A 330 -36.84 7.22 -14.89
CA GLY A 330 -38.21 6.66 -14.73
C GLY A 330 -38.36 5.73 -13.52
N GLY A 331 -37.38 5.67 -12.62
CA GLY A 331 -37.49 4.98 -11.33
C GLY A 331 -37.48 3.46 -11.43
N LYS A 332 -36.98 2.89 -12.52
CA LYS A 332 -36.92 1.43 -12.76
C LYS A 332 -35.93 1.05 -13.84
N PHE A 333 -35.57 -0.22 -13.89
CA PHE A 333 -34.73 -0.78 -14.97
C PHE A 333 -35.41 -0.57 -16.33
N ASN A 334 -34.66 -0.05 -17.29
CA ASN A 334 -35.10 0.19 -18.66
C ASN A 334 -34.53 -0.86 -19.64
N ALA A 335 -34.75 -0.69 -20.95
CA ALA A 335 -34.26 -1.63 -21.96
C ALA A 335 -32.72 -1.67 -22.06
N GLU A 336 -32.02 -0.58 -21.80
CA GLU A 336 -30.56 -0.49 -21.84
C GLU A 336 -29.95 -1.23 -20.63
N ASP A 337 -30.54 -1.07 -19.44
CA ASP A 337 -30.13 -1.81 -18.24
C ASP A 337 -30.28 -3.32 -18.47
N MET A 338 -31.38 -3.74 -19.07
CA MET A 338 -31.62 -5.17 -19.38
C MET A 338 -30.67 -5.69 -20.46
N ASP A 339 -30.28 -4.86 -21.44
CA ASP A 339 -29.25 -5.22 -22.43
C ASP A 339 -27.87 -5.38 -21.77
N THR A 340 -27.53 -4.52 -20.82
CA THR A 340 -26.28 -4.59 -20.05
C THR A 340 -26.22 -5.92 -19.24
N ILE A 341 -27.31 -6.27 -18.55
CA ILE A 341 -27.41 -7.56 -17.84
C ILE A 341 -27.28 -8.73 -18.80
N ARG A 342 -27.94 -8.69 -19.96
CA ARG A 342 -27.83 -9.74 -20.99
C ARG A 342 -26.40 -9.91 -21.48
N ARG A 343 -25.72 -8.82 -21.82
CA ARG A 343 -24.31 -8.84 -22.29
C ARG A 343 -23.36 -9.34 -21.23
N MET A 344 -23.58 -8.99 -19.98
CA MET A 344 -22.82 -9.54 -18.85
C MET A 344 -22.98 -11.05 -18.76
N LYS A 345 -24.21 -11.56 -18.81
CA LYS A 345 -24.49 -13.00 -18.80
C LYS A 345 -23.84 -13.71 -19.99
N GLU A 346 -23.89 -13.11 -21.18
CA GLU A 346 -23.21 -13.64 -22.39
C GLU A 346 -21.69 -13.68 -22.18
N ALA A 347 -21.06 -12.62 -21.67
CA ALA A 347 -19.63 -12.60 -21.39
C ALA A 347 -19.21 -13.68 -20.37
N LEU A 348 -20.02 -13.92 -19.36
CA LEU A 348 -19.76 -14.98 -18.38
C LEU A 348 -19.84 -16.39 -18.99
N THR A 349 -20.63 -16.62 -20.05
CA THR A 349 -20.63 -17.91 -20.76
C THR A 349 -19.33 -18.21 -21.50
N GLU A 350 -18.52 -17.20 -21.77
CA GLU A 350 -17.18 -17.36 -22.37
C GLU A 350 -16.14 -17.87 -21.37
N LEU A 351 -16.48 -18.02 -20.09
CA LEU A 351 -15.62 -18.46 -18.99
C LEU A 351 -15.94 -19.91 -18.58
N PRO A 352 -15.46 -20.92 -19.33
CA PRO A 352 -15.82 -22.32 -19.12
C PRO A 352 -15.31 -22.91 -17.79
N GLU A 353 -14.35 -22.26 -17.15
CA GLU A 353 -13.76 -22.62 -15.86
C GLU A 353 -14.69 -22.34 -14.67
N PHE A 354 -15.76 -21.55 -14.87
CA PHE A 354 -16.74 -21.20 -13.86
C PHE A 354 -18.13 -21.74 -14.18
N GLU A 355 -18.91 -21.99 -13.14
CA GLU A 355 -20.34 -22.25 -13.21
C GLU A 355 -21.09 -21.13 -12.50
N PHE A 356 -21.92 -20.37 -13.25
CA PHE A 356 -22.59 -19.19 -12.73
C PHE A 356 -24.05 -19.46 -12.37
N SER A 357 -24.45 -18.95 -11.18
CA SER A 357 -25.85 -18.78 -10.78
C SER A 357 -26.11 -17.30 -10.51
N PHE A 358 -27.36 -16.85 -10.54
CA PHE A 358 -27.72 -15.44 -10.44
C PHE A 358 -28.74 -15.21 -9.33
N LEU A 359 -28.49 -14.21 -8.49
CA LEU A 359 -29.38 -13.73 -7.43
C LEU A 359 -29.67 -12.25 -7.65
N ASP A 360 -30.85 -11.97 -8.17
CA ASP A 360 -31.38 -10.63 -8.45
C ASP A 360 -32.70 -10.34 -7.72
N ASN A 361 -33.17 -11.25 -6.86
CA ASN A 361 -34.35 -11.03 -6.01
C ASN A 361 -33.94 -10.66 -4.60
N HIS A 362 -33.96 -9.37 -4.30
CA HIS A 362 -33.51 -8.84 -3.03
C HIS A 362 -34.43 -9.15 -1.84
N GLN A 363 -35.69 -9.49 -2.06
CA GLN A 363 -36.60 -9.91 -0.98
C GLN A 363 -36.16 -11.24 -0.37
N ASN A 364 -35.58 -12.10 -1.18
CA ASN A 364 -35.15 -13.44 -0.76
C ASN A 364 -33.63 -13.56 -0.62
N LEU A 365 -32.83 -12.53 -0.97
CA LEU A 365 -31.36 -12.57 -1.04
C LEU A 365 -30.75 -13.14 0.24
N ILE A 366 -31.03 -12.55 1.38
CA ILE A 366 -30.43 -12.94 2.67
C ILE A 366 -30.82 -14.38 3.01
N ARG A 367 -32.10 -14.73 2.86
CA ARG A 367 -32.61 -16.08 3.15
C ARG A 367 -31.93 -17.13 2.27
N THR A 368 -31.75 -16.81 0.97
CA THR A 368 -31.12 -17.71 0.02
C THR A 368 -29.65 -17.92 0.34
N LEU A 369 -28.91 -16.83 0.64
CA LEU A 369 -27.51 -16.91 1.04
C LEU A 369 -27.30 -17.71 2.33
N MET A 370 -28.21 -17.57 3.30
CA MET A 370 -28.15 -18.34 4.56
C MET A 370 -28.50 -19.83 4.37
N ALA A 371 -29.49 -20.14 3.52
CA ALA A 371 -29.94 -21.50 3.31
C ALA A 371 -29.00 -22.31 2.41
N ASN A 372 -28.39 -21.65 1.42
CA ASN A 372 -27.51 -22.25 0.42
C ASN A 372 -26.30 -21.31 0.19
N PRO A 373 -25.33 -21.24 1.12
CA PRO A 373 -24.19 -20.36 0.97
C PRO A 373 -23.36 -20.75 -0.26
N PRO A 374 -23.09 -19.80 -1.17
CA PRO A 374 -22.26 -20.06 -2.36
C PRO A 374 -20.78 -20.17 -1.99
N GLU A 375 -19.98 -20.80 -2.85
CA GLU A 375 -18.53 -20.88 -2.69
C GLU A 375 -17.88 -19.48 -2.79
N MET A 376 -18.41 -18.66 -3.71
CA MET A 376 -17.99 -17.27 -3.89
C MET A 376 -19.11 -16.46 -4.52
N VAL A 377 -19.22 -15.20 -4.15
CA VAL A 377 -20.13 -14.22 -4.77
C VAL A 377 -19.35 -13.31 -5.71
N PHE A 378 -19.80 -13.21 -6.96
CA PHE A 378 -19.43 -12.11 -7.84
C PHE A 378 -20.39 -10.94 -7.55
N ASN A 379 -19.93 -10.00 -6.76
CA ASN A 379 -20.75 -8.85 -6.35
C ASN A 379 -20.75 -7.77 -7.44
N LEU A 380 -21.84 -7.69 -8.19
CA LEU A 380 -22.09 -6.69 -9.21
C LEU A 380 -23.30 -5.79 -8.84
N CYS A 381 -23.65 -5.73 -7.56
CA CYS A 381 -24.81 -4.99 -7.06
C CYS A 381 -24.43 -3.53 -6.73
N ASP A 382 -24.09 -2.76 -7.77
CA ASP A 382 -23.79 -1.34 -7.69
C ASP A 382 -25.06 -0.46 -7.51
N GLU A 383 -26.27 -1.00 -7.75
CA GLU A 383 -27.52 -0.36 -7.38
C GLU A 383 -27.78 -0.34 -5.87
N GLY A 384 -27.06 -1.17 -5.11
CA GLY A 384 -27.25 -1.35 -3.67
C GLY A 384 -28.38 -2.31 -3.30
N PHE A 385 -28.43 -2.70 -2.02
CA PHE A 385 -29.47 -3.60 -1.52
C PHE A 385 -30.86 -2.96 -1.67
N GLN A 386 -31.79 -3.66 -2.33
CA GLN A 386 -33.13 -3.18 -2.71
C GLN A 386 -33.11 -1.96 -3.65
N ASN A 387 -32.11 -1.86 -4.49
CA ASN A 387 -31.87 -0.74 -5.43
C ASN A 387 -31.83 0.62 -4.73
N ASP A 388 -31.30 0.64 -3.51
CA ASP A 388 -31.07 1.84 -2.75
C ASP A 388 -29.55 2.12 -2.78
N PRO A 389 -29.08 3.16 -3.48
CA PRO A 389 -27.66 3.42 -3.66
C PRO A 389 -26.93 3.69 -2.33
N PHE A 390 -27.63 4.14 -1.28
CA PHE A 390 -27.05 4.28 0.05
C PHE A 390 -26.85 2.94 0.78
N LYS A 391 -27.34 1.85 0.20
CA LYS A 391 -27.21 0.49 0.71
C LYS A 391 -26.29 -0.40 -0.10
N GLU A 392 -25.43 0.13 -0.95
CA GLU A 392 -24.43 -0.66 -1.67
C GLU A 392 -23.52 -1.42 -0.71
N LEU A 393 -23.03 -0.75 0.33
CA LEU A 393 -22.18 -1.35 1.37
C LEU A 393 -22.85 -2.48 2.16
N HIS A 394 -24.19 -2.60 2.13
CA HIS A 394 -24.91 -3.61 2.91
C HIS A 394 -24.75 -5.01 2.31
N VAL A 395 -24.63 -5.14 0.99
CA VAL A 395 -24.40 -6.45 0.34
C VAL A 395 -23.06 -7.05 0.81
N PRO A 396 -21.90 -6.38 0.68
CA PRO A 396 -20.66 -6.91 1.24
C PRO A 396 -20.70 -7.09 2.76
N ALA A 397 -21.41 -6.24 3.52
CA ALA A 397 -21.55 -6.42 4.96
C ALA A 397 -22.27 -7.73 5.33
N ILE A 398 -23.33 -8.07 4.62
CA ILE A 398 -24.04 -9.35 4.79
C ILE A 398 -23.13 -10.52 4.43
N LEU A 399 -22.38 -10.43 3.34
CA LEU A 399 -21.45 -11.47 2.92
C LEU A 399 -20.32 -11.67 3.94
N ASP A 400 -19.77 -10.59 4.48
CA ASP A 400 -18.78 -10.62 5.58
C ASP A 400 -19.36 -11.31 6.83
N MET A 401 -20.59 -10.96 7.23
CA MET A 401 -21.29 -11.57 8.39
C MET A 401 -21.55 -13.06 8.20
N LEU A 402 -21.80 -13.50 6.97
CA LEU A 402 -22.05 -14.90 6.64
C LEU A 402 -20.75 -15.68 6.35
N GLY A 403 -19.58 -15.01 6.32
CA GLY A 403 -18.30 -15.62 5.97
C GLY A 403 -18.24 -16.10 4.51
N ILE A 404 -19.02 -15.50 3.61
CA ILE A 404 -19.06 -15.86 2.19
C ILE A 404 -18.02 -15.01 1.44
N PRO A 405 -17.05 -15.63 0.73
CA PRO A 405 -16.10 -14.91 -0.10
C PRO A 405 -16.81 -14.16 -1.25
N TYR A 406 -16.32 -12.97 -1.59
CA TYR A 406 -16.89 -12.15 -2.66
C TYR A 406 -15.88 -11.25 -3.34
N THR A 407 -16.20 -10.78 -4.53
CA THR A 407 -15.39 -9.83 -5.30
C THR A 407 -15.64 -8.38 -4.91
N GLY A 408 -14.62 -7.53 -5.08
CA GLY A 408 -14.73 -6.08 -4.92
C GLY A 408 -14.56 -5.61 -3.48
N ALA A 409 -14.81 -4.34 -3.27
CA ALA A 409 -14.57 -3.64 -2.03
C ALA A 409 -15.44 -4.15 -0.87
N GLY A 410 -14.89 -4.16 0.34
CA GLY A 410 -15.64 -4.45 1.56
C GLY A 410 -16.49 -3.26 2.03
N ALA A 411 -17.41 -3.52 2.94
CA ALA A 411 -18.35 -2.52 3.45
C ALA A 411 -17.66 -1.25 4.01
N ALA A 412 -16.52 -1.42 4.71
CA ALA A 412 -15.77 -0.29 5.26
C ALA A 412 -15.18 0.61 4.17
N CYS A 413 -14.64 0.04 3.10
CA CYS A 413 -14.09 0.78 1.97
C CYS A 413 -15.20 1.54 1.22
N LEU A 414 -16.32 0.88 0.94
CA LEU A 414 -17.49 1.50 0.31
C LEU A 414 -18.01 2.68 1.15
N GLY A 415 -18.25 2.46 2.45
CA GLY A 415 -18.72 3.51 3.35
C GLY A 415 -17.77 4.71 3.44
N LEU A 416 -16.46 4.47 3.39
CA LEU A 416 -15.44 5.52 3.34
C LEU A 416 -15.48 6.29 2.02
N CYS A 417 -15.50 5.59 0.89
CA CYS A 417 -15.44 6.20 -0.44
C CYS A 417 -16.72 6.97 -0.82
N TYR A 418 -17.85 6.64 -0.21
CA TYR A 418 -19.08 7.41 -0.36
C TYR A 418 -18.97 8.83 0.23
N ASN A 419 -18.06 9.06 1.17
CA ASN A 419 -17.81 10.37 1.79
C ASN A 419 -16.62 11.05 1.09
N LYS A 420 -16.94 11.91 0.11
CA LYS A 420 -15.93 12.58 -0.73
C LYS A 420 -14.97 13.46 0.08
N ALA A 421 -15.47 14.16 1.12
CA ALA A 421 -14.63 14.98 1.99
C ALA A 421 -13.61 14.14 2.77
N LEU A 422 -14.01 12.95 3.26
CA LEU A 422 -13.07 12.05 3.93
C LEU A 422 -12.02 11.47 2.97
N VAL A 423 -12.42 11.12 1.75
CA VAL A 423 -11.48 10.67 0.71
C VAL A 423 -10.47 11.77 0.40
N ASN A 424 -10.91 13.02 0.27
CA ASN A 424 -10.03 14.17 0.03
C ASN A 424 -9.09 14.43 1.21
N ALA A 425 -9.57 14.32 2.45
CA ALA A 425 -8.73 14.47 3.64
C ALA A 425 -7.64 13.37 3.72
N ILE A 426 -7.98 12.13 3.37
CA ILE A 426 -7.00 11.04 3.27
C ILE A 426 -6.00 11.33 2.15
N ALA A 427 -6.45 11.73 0.97
CA ALA A 427 -5.58 12.07 -0.15
C ALA A 427 -4.59 13.19 0.23
N GLN A 428 -5.06 14.25 0.89
CA GLN A 428 -4.21 15.34 1.40
C GLN A 428 -3.16 14.83 2.40
N SER A 429 -3.53 13.92 3.30
CA SER A 429 -2.60 13.33 4.26
C SER A 429 -1.49 12.48 3.61
N LEU A 430 -1.69 12.11 2.34
CA LEU A 430 -0.77 11.34 1.50
C LEU A 430 -0.01 12.21 0.49
N ASP A 431 -0.08 13.54 0.62
CA ASP A 431 0.48 14.51 -0.34
C ASP A 431 -0.09 14.36 -1.77
N ILE A 432 -1.32 13.83 -1.91
CA ILE A 432 -2.05 13.77 -3.16
C ILE A 432 -2.88 15.05 -3.30
N PRO A 433 -2.68 15.85 -4.36
CA PRO A 433 -3.44 17.07 -4.56
C PRO A 433 -4.94 16.80 -4.74
N VAL A 434 -5.77 17.60 -4.10
CA VAL A 434 -7.23 17.63 -4.24
C VAL A 434 -7.69 19.05 -4.56
N PRO A 435 -8.88 19.25 -5.11
CA PRO A 435 -9.45 20.59 -5.27
C PRO A 435 -9.54 21.33 -3.93
N MET A 436 -9.34 22.64 -3.94
CA MET A 436 -9.72 23.46 -2.79
C MET A 436 -11.20 23.33 -2.55
N GLU A 437 -11.62 23.06 -1.32
CA GLU A 437 -13.03 22.82 -1.03
C GLU A 437 -13.50 23.46 0.26
N SER A 438 -14.80 23.75 0.28
CA SER A 438 -15.54 24.13 1.47
C SER A 438 -16.66 23.11 1.69
N TYR A 439 -16.81 22.68 2.93
CA TYR A 439 -17.89 21.79 3.33
C TYR A 439 -19.04 22.60 3.92
N ILE A 440 -20.24 22.38 3.43
CA ILE A 440 -21.48 22.97 3.93
C ILE A 440 -22.32 21.86 4.53
N GLY A 441 -22.54 21.92 5.83
CA GLY A 441 -23.39 20.97 6.56
C GLY A 441 -24.88 21.14 6.20
N PRO A 442 -25.71 20.15 6.54
CA PRO A 442 -27.15 20.18 6.26
C PRO A 442 -27.84 21.40 6.84
N ASP A 443 -27.45 21.78 8.05
CA ASP A 443 -28.08 22.85 8.83
C ASP A 443 -27.29 24.17 8.84
N ASP A 444 -26.16 24.21 8.08
CA ASP A 444 -25.34 25.42 8.03
C ASP A 444 -26.09 26.58 7.40
N THR A 445 -25.96 27.74 8.02
CA THR A 445 -26.48 29.01 7.45
C THR A 445 -25.52 29.49 6.35
N LEU A 446 -26.08 30.07 5.28
CA LEU A 446 -25.30 30.60 4.15
C LEU A 446 -24.63 31.95 4.47
N ALA A 447 -24.34 32.24 5.72
CA ALA A 447 -23.78 33.55 6.14
C ALA A 447 -22.32 33.74 5.72
N THR A 448 -21.57 32.66 5.52
CA THR A 448 -20.20 32.68 5.03
C THR A 448 -20.09 31.72 3.85
N LEU A 449 -20.03 32.26 2.66
CA LEU A 449 -19.92 31.51 1.41
C LEU A 449 -18.46 31.47 0.93
N PRO A 450 -18.06 30.40 0.25
CA PRO A 450 -16.77 30.36 -0.46
C PRO A 450 -16.70 31.48 -1.50
N SER A 451 -15.52 32.05 -1.68
CA SER A 451 -15.27 33.15 -2.62
C SER A 451 -14.48 32.73 -3.87
N THR A 452 -14.19 31.46 -4.02
CA THR A 452 -13.44 30.93 -5.18
C THR A 452 -14.41 30.55 -6.27
N PHE A 453 -14.34 31.26 -7.40
CA PHE A 453 -15.16 31.01 -8.60
C PHE A 453 -14.29 30.89 -9.86
N PRO A 454 -14.69 30.08 -10.85
CA PRO A 454 -15.85 29.19 -10.83
C PRO A 454 -15.69 28.03 -9.84
N ALA A 455 -16.81 27.58 -9.27
CA ALA A 455 -16.86 26.48 -8.33
C ALA A 455 -17.79 25.35 -8.81
N LEU A 456 -17.50 24.12 -8.45
CA LEU A 456 -18.35 22.96 -8.67
C LEU A 456 -19.01 22.56 -7.35
N LEU A 457 -20.33 22.44 -7.35
CA LEU A 457 -21.10 21.93 -6.21
C LEU A 457 -21.48 20.48 -6.43
N LYS A 458 -21.34 19.70 -5.37
CA LYS A 458 -21.79 18.31 -5.38
C LYS A 458 -22.19 17.85 -3.98
N PRO A 459 -23.14 16.90 -3.85
CA PRO A 459 -23.38 16.24 -2.58
C PRO A 459 -22.10 15.55 -2.08
N ASN A 460 -21.84 15.67 -0.77
CA ASN A 460 -20.69 15.00 -0.15
C ASN A 460 -20.82 13.47 -0.16
N TYR A 461 -22.04 12.99 0.03
CA TYR A 461 -22.38 11.57 -0.04
C TYR A 461 -23.05 11.21 -1.36
N GLY A 462 -22.80 10.01 -1.83
CA GLY A 462 -23.44 9.44 -3.01
C GLY A 462 -22.48 9.18 -4.15
N ASP A 463 -22.98 8.44 -5.12
CA ASP A 463 -22.31 8.03 -6.36
C ASP A 463 -23.17 8.42 -7.58
N SER A 464 -22.83 7.92 -8.76
CA SER A 464 -23.59 8.05 -10.02
C SER A 464 -23.86 9.47 -10.48
N SER A 465 -23.04 10.45 -10.07
CA SER A 465 -23.17 11.88 -10.36
C SER A 465 -24.51 12.50 -9.90
N MET A 466 -25.17 11.90 -8.91
CA MET A 466 -26.39 12.44 -8.33
C MET A 466 -26.15 13.87 -7.83
N GLY A 467 -27.01 14.80 -8.20
CA GLY A 467 -26.90 16.20 -7.82
C GLY A 467 -25.74 16.96 -8.49
N ILE A 468 -25.13 16.43 -9.54
CA ILE A 468 -24.14 17.13 -10.38
C ILE A 468 -24.77 17.32 -11.77
N THR A 469 -25.48 18.39 -11.98
CA THR A 469 -26.08 18.76 -13.27
C THR A 469 -25.18 19.76 -14.00
N LYS A 470 -25.54 20.15 -15.23
CA LYS A 470 -24.88 21.22 -15.98
C LYS A 470 -24.79 22.54 -15.19
N ASP A 471 -25.74 22.78 -14.30
CA ASP A 471 -25.83 23.99 -13.49
C ASP A 471 -25.03 23.90 -12.17
N ALA A 472 -24.34 22.76 -11.93
CA ALA A 472 -23.49 22.54 -10.74
C ALA A 472 -22.20 23.39 -10.77
N VAL A 473 -21.82 23.94 -11.93
CA VAL A 473 -20.68 24.84 -12.06
C VAL A 473 -21.20 26.28 -11.95
N VAL A 474 -20.92 26.91 -10.82
CA VAL A 474 -21.39 28.26 -10.48
C VAL A 474 -20.25 29.28 -10.62
N ARG A 475 -20.59 30.50 -11.04
CA ARG A 475 -19.65 31.57 -11.36
C ARG A 475 -19.69 32.74 -10.39
N ASN A 476 -20.70 32.79 -9.53
CA ASN A 476 -20.92 33.87 -8.57
C ASN A 476 -21.73 33.37 -7.36
N ALA A 477 -21.87 34.24 -6.35
CA ALA A 477 -22.57 33.91 -5.11
C ALA A 477 -24.08 33.67 -5.29
N GLU A 478 -24.72 34.30 -6.25
CA GLU A 478 -26.16 34.14 -6.50
C GLU A 478 -26.43 32.74 -7.06
N GLU A 479 -25.66 32.32 -8.06
CA GLU A 479 -25.74 30.97 -8.62
C GLU A 479 -25.41 29.91 -7.54
N LEU A 480 -24.41 30.18 -6.68
CA LEU A 480 -24.03 29.30 -5.58
C LEU A 480 -25.21 29.06 -4.62
N VAL A 481 -25.85 30.14 -4.14
CA VAL A 481 -27.00 30.04 -3.22
C VAL A 481 -28.16 29.31 -3.88
N SER A 482 -28.51 29.68 -5.11
CA SER A 482 -29.57 29.04 -5.87
C SER A 482 -29.37 27.54 -6.05
N TYR A 483 -28.12 27.13 -6.33
CA TYR A 483 -27.82 25.71 -6.52
C TYR A 483 -27.81 24.93 -5.19
N ILE A 484 -27.36 25.54 -4.09
CA ILE A 484 -27.45 24.93 -2.74
C ILE A 484 -28.91 24.71 -2.36
N GLU A 485 -29.77 25.71 -2.59
CA GLU A 485 -31.22 25.60 -2.34
C GLU A 485 -31.85 24.50 -3.18
N TRP A 486 -31.46 24.40 -4.46
CA TRP A 486 -31.93 23.35 -5.34
C TRP A 486 -31.49 21.95 -4.84
N LEU A 487 -30.22 21.78 -4.42
CA LEU A 487 -29.74 20.53 -3.87
C LEU A 487 -30.50 20.13 -2.61
N ARG A 488 -30.73 21.07 -1.70
CA ARG A 488 -31.50 20.84 -0.46
C ARG A 488 -32.96 20.48 -0.72
N ALA A 489 -33.58 21.12 -1.73
CA ALA A 489 -34.97 20.83 -2.13
C ALA A 489 -35.12 19.43 -2.75
N ASN A 490 -34.13 18.95 -3.52
CA ASN A 490 -34.22 17.70 -4.24
C ASN A 490 -33.62 16.48 -3.49
N PHE A 491 -32.64 16.72 -2.63
CA PHE A 491 -31.91 15.66 -1.90
C PHE A 491 -32.07 15.76 -0.37
N GLY A 492 -32.95 16.63 0.12
CA GLY A 492 -33.19 16.84 1.55
C GLY A 492 -31.97 17.43 2.29
N SER A 493 -31.85 17.14 3.57
CA SER A 493 -30.74 17.61 4.41
C SER A 493 -29.43 16.94 4.03
N CYS A 494 -28.86 17.25 2.87
CA CYS A 494 -27.58 16.73 2.43
C CYS A 494 -26.44 17.72 2.74
N SER A 495 -25.28 17.19 3.09
CA SER A 495 -24.03 17.97 3.12
C SER A 495 -23.49 18.17 1.70
N ILE A 496 -22.96 19.35 1.44
CA ILE A 496 -22.54 19.79 0.10
C ILE A 496 -21.06 20.17 0.13
N LEU A 497 -20.32 19.73 -0.90
CA LEU A 497 -18.98 20.21 -1.18
C LEU A 497 -19.04 21.30 -2.25
N VAL A 498 -18.39 22.42 -1.96
CA VAL A 498 -18.15 23.50 -2.94
C VAL A 498 -16.65 23.44 -3.24
N GLN A 499 -16.31 22.99 -4.44
CA GLN A 499 -14.93 22.80 -4.87
C GLN A 499 -14.54 23.81 -5.93
N GLU A 500 -13.26 24.22 -5.98
CA GLU A 500 -12.74 24.93 -7.15
C GLU A 500 -13.02 24.13 -8.42
N PHE A 501 -13.44 24.82 -9.46
CA PHE A 501 -13.65 24.18 -10.76
C PHE A 501 -12.31 23.96 -11.47
N LEU A 502 -11.98 22.71 -11.75
CA LEU A 502 -10.76 22.33 -12.46
C LEU A 502 -11.01 22.42 -13.97
N SER A 503 -10.22 23.21 -14.68
CA SER A 503 -10.43 23.51 -16.10
C SER A 503 -9.59 22.68 -17.07
N GLY A 504 -8.62 21.94 -16.58
CA GLY A 504 -7.71 21.15 -17.41
C GLY A 504 -8.28 19.78 -17.83
N PRO A 505 -7.46 18.95 -18.50
CA PRO A 505 -7.83 17.60 -18.92
C PRO A 505 -8.25 16.70 -17.76
N GLU A 506 -9.23 15.85 -18.01
CA GLU A 506 -9.75 14.86 -17.06
C GLU A 506 -9.25 13.47 -17.44
N TYR A 507 -8.77 12.73 -16.44
CA TYR A 507 -8.19 11.39 -16.58
C TYR A 507 -8.88 10.39 -15.66
N THR A 508 -9.02 9.18 -16.17
CA THR A 508 -9.48 8.03 -15.38
C THR A 508 -8.43 6.93 -15.43
N ILE A 509 -8.17 6.27 -14.31
CA ILE A 509 -7.26 5.13 -14.22
C ILE A 509 -7.92 4.00 -13.46
N GLY A 510 -7.84 2.79 -14.01
CA GLY A 510 -8.39 1.56 -13.43
C GLY A 510 -7.30 0.63 -12.92
N ILE A 511 -7.61 -0.12 -11.88
CA ILE A 511 -6.76 -1.14 -11.30
C ILE A 511 -7.55 -2.43 -11.19
N ILE A 512 -6.95 -3.57 -11.59
CA ILE A 512 -7.48 -4.93 -11.37
C ILE A 512 -6.46 -5.73 -10.59
N GLY A 513 -6.90 -6.44 -9.56
CA GLY A 513 -6.04 -7.27 -8.72
C GLY A 513 -5.78 -6.65 -7.35
N ASN A 514 -4.86 -7.27 -6.61
CA ASN A 514 -4.52 -6.86 -5.24
C ASN A 514 -3.02 -6.63 -5.09
N PRO A 515 -2.59 -5.65 -4.28
CA PRO A 515 -1.17 -5.43 -4.03
C PRO A 515 -0.50 -6.69 -3.49
N GLY A 516 0.54 -7.12 -4.19
CA GLY A 516 1.28 -8.32 -3.82
C GLY A 516 0.75 -9.64 -4.36
N LEU A 517 -0.30 -9.60 -5.12
CA LEU A 517 -0.86 -10.68 -5.93
C LEU A 517 -0.82 -10.29 -7.41
N THR A 518 -1.67 -10.88 -8.24
CA THR A 518 -1.91 -10.34 -9.57
C THR A 518 -2.42 -8.91 -9.43
N TYR A 519 -1.73 -7.95 -10.08
CA TYR A 519 -2.03 -6.54 -9.94
C TYR A 519 -1.74 -5.81 -11.25
N ARG A 520 -2.78 -5.28 -11.88
CA ARG A 520 -2.71 -4.64 -13.19
C ARG A 520 -3.28 -3.23 -13.13
N ILE A 521 -2.51 -2.26 -13.61
CA ILE A 521 -2.97 -0.89 -13.83
C ILE A 521 -3.33 -0.77 -15.30
N LEU A 522 -4.58 -0.44 -15.59
CA LEU A 522 -5.07 -0.25 -16.94
C LEU A 522 -4.49 1.04 -17.55
N PRO A 523 -4.38 1.12 -18.89
CA PRO A 523 -4.01 2.36 -19.56
C PRO A 523 -4.96 3.48 -19.18
N PRO A 524 -4.45 4.67 -18.80
CA PRO A 524 -5.32 5.79 -18.44
C PRO A 524 -6.20 6.22 -19.63
N LEU A 525 -7.44 6.55 -19.31
CA LEU A 525 -8.42 7.14 -20.21
C LEU A 525 -8.43 8.66 -20.00
N GLN A 526 -8.55 9.41 -21.08
CA GLN A 526 -8.80 10.85 -21.07
C GLN A 526 -10.21 11.13 -21.60
N VAL A 527 -10.90 12.04 -20.92
CA VAL A 527 -12.20 12.52 -21.35
C VAL A 527 -11.99 13.65 -22.37
N ASP A 528 -12.65 13.56 -23.52
CA ASP A 528 -12.59 14.55 -24.59
C ASP A 528 -13.90 15.35 -24.65
N TYR A 529 -13.83 16.61 -24.27
CA TYR A 529 -14.91 17.58 -24.30
C TYR A 529 -14.86 18.50 -25.54
N SER A 530 -13.95 18.25 -26.50
CA SER A 530 -13.69 19.16 -27.63
C SER A 530 -14.89 19.41 -28.53
N ARG A 531 -15.86 18.50 -28.53
CA ARG A 531 -17.11 18.62 -29.32
C ARG A 531 -18.27 19.20 -28.54
N LEU A 532 -18.11 19.34 -27.20
CA LEU A 532 -19.16 19.89 -26.34
C LEU A 532 -19.34 21.38 -26.66
N ASP A 533 -20.59 21.85 -26.64
CA ASP A 533 -20.92 23.29 -26.80
C ASP A 533 -20.08 24.10 -25.80
N PRO A 534 -19.35 25.15 -26.27
CA PRO A 534 -18.52 26.00 -25.41
C PRO A 534 -19.27 26.69 -24.25
N ASP A 535 -20.56 26.85 -24.36
CA ASP A 535 -21.39 27.43 -23.30
C ASP A 535 -21.73 26.44 -22.18
N LEU A 536 -21.51 25.16 -22.42
CA LEU A 536 -21.70 24.11 -21.43
C LEU A 536 -20.40 23.83 -20.64
N PRO A 537 -20.48 23.72 -19.31
CA PRO A 537 -19.29 23.38 -18.52
C PRO A 537 -18.81 21.95 -18.86
N PRO A 538 -17.49 21.74 -19.08
CA PRO A 538 -16.96 20.43 -19.42
C PRO A 538 -16.89 19.56 -18.15
N ILE A 539 -17.98 18.89 -17.80
CA ILE A 539 -18.13 17.99 -16.66
C ILE A 539 -18.81 16.69 -17.06
N LEU A 540 -18.58 15.62 -16.29
CA LEU A 540 -19.34 14.37 -16.38
C LEU A 540 -20.40 14.34 -15.27
N GLY A 541 -21.47 15.10 -15.48
CA GLY A 541 -22.62 15.18 -14.60
C GLY A 541 -23.65 14.07 -14.81
N TYR A 542 -24.81 14.24 -14.19
CA TYR A 542 -25.95 13.34 -14.29
C TYR A 542 -26.38 13.11 -15.76
N GLU A 543 -26.40 14.20 -16.55
CA GLU A 543 -26.82 14.14 -17.95
C GLU A 543 -25.92 13.24 -18.81
N SER A 544 -24.64 13.14 -18.48
CA SER A 544 -23.70 12.28 -19.21
C SER A 544 -23.90 10.77 -18.98
N LYS A 545 -24.66 10.40 -17.96
CA LYS A 545 -24.90 9.01 -17.57
C LYS A 545 -26.35 8.55 -17.80
N TRP A 546 -27.31 9.48 -17.75
CA TRP A 546 -28.71 9.14 -17.65
C TRP A 546 -29.61 9.80 -18.71
N CYS A 547 -29.10 10.74 -19.51
CA CYS A 547 -29.88 11.44 -20.51
C CYS A 547 -29.30 11.21 -21.91
N ALA A 548 -29.79 10.20 -22.61
CA ALA A 548 -29.29 9.80 -23.93
C ALA A 548 -29.37 10.90 -25.00
N ASP A 549 -30.31 11.83 -24.87
CA ASP A 549 -30.46 12.98 -25.78
C ASP A 549 -29.58 14.19 -25.40
N SER A 550 -28.85 14.10 -24.27
CA SER A 550 -28.00 15.19 -23.80
C SER A 550 -26.76 15.39 -24.68
N PRO A 551 -26.29 16.64 -24.90
CA PRO A 551 -25.00 16.91 -25.49
C PRO A 551 -23.85 16.20 -24.75
N TYR A 552 -23.93 16.03 -23.43
CA TYR A 552 -22.95 15.33 -22.64
C TYR A 552 -22.88 13.84 -22.95
N TRP A 553 -24.00 13.22 -23.33
CA TRP A 553 -24.05 11.83 -23.76
C TRP A 553 -23.53 11.66 -25.21
N THR A 554 -23.94 12.55 -26.10
CA THR A 554 -23.72 12.37 -27.54
C THR A 554 -22.40 12.96 -28.05
N GLN A 555 -21.82 13.96 -27.36
CA GLN A 555 -20.65 14.71 -27.83
C GLN A 555 -19.38 14.45 -27.02
N VAL A 556 -19.47 14.02 -25.76
CA VAL A 556 -18.31 13.66 -24.97
C VAL A 556 -17.79 12.28 -25.40
N THR A 557 -16.48 12.18 -25.63
CA THR A 557 -15.84 10.94 -26.06
C THR A 557 -14.66 10.57 -25.15
N TYR A 558 -14.21 9.33 -25.28
CA TYR A 558 -13.15 8.79 -24.45
C TYR A 558 -12.03 8.23 -25.33
N HIS A 559 -10.80 8.55 -24.98
CA HIS A 559 -9.65 7.99 -25.71
C HIS A 559 -8.50 7.63 -24.73
N ARG A 560 -7.54 6.86 -25.22
CA ARG A 560 -6.34 6.53 -24.45
C ARG A 560 -5.55 7.81 -24.17
N ALA A 561 -5.24 8.08 -22.90
CA ALA A 561 -4.49 9.26 -22.53
C ALA A 561 -3.03 9.17 -22.99
N HIS A 562 -2.55 10.19 -23.67
CA HIS A 562 -1.15 10.36 -24.09
C HIS A 562 -0.44 11.23 -23.05
N LEU A 563 0.05 10.59 -21.96
CA LEU A 563 0.71 11.28 -20.86
C LEU A 563 2.23 11.13 -20.95
N GLU A 564 2.94 12.22 -20.75
CA GLU A 564 4.39 12.23 -20.60
C GLU A 564 4.86 11.61 -19.28
N GLY A 565 6.17 11.26 -19.22
CA GLY A 565 6.73 10.39 -18.20
C GLY A 565 6.38 10.75 -16.76
N GLU A 566 6.45 12.04 -16.36
CA GLU A 566 6.17 12.48 -14.98
C GLU A 566 4.68 12.39 -14.64
N LYS A 567 3.79 12.91 -15.47
CA LYS A 567 2.34 12.85 -15.24
C LYS A 567 1.80 11.43 -15.20
N ARG A 568 2.31 10.56 -16.09
CA ARG A 568 1.95 9.13 -16.08
C ARG A 568 2.38 8.47 -14.77
N ARG A 569 3.55 8.81 -14.25
CA ARG A 569 4.06 8.28 -12.98
C ARG A 569 3.20 8.77 -11.83
N GLN A 570 2.91 10.07 -11.74
CA GLN A 570 2.07 10.65 -10.71
C GLN A 570 0.69 10.00 -10.63
N LEU A 571 -0.02 9.85 -11.78
CA LEU A 571 -1.31 9.18 -11.83
C LEU A 571 -1.25 7.75 -11.29
N LYS A 572 -0.20 6.98 -11.67
CA LYS A 572 -0.01 5.62 -11.18
C LYS A 572 0.28 5.57 -9.68
N ASP A 573 1.17 6.45 -9.23
CA ASP A 573 1.62 6.46 -7.84
C ASP A 573 0.48 6.89 -6.90
N TYR A 574 -0.29 7.91 -7.29
CA TYR A 574 -1.47 8.36 -6.57
C TYR A 574 -2.55 7.27 -6.51
N SER A 575 -2.85 6.64 -7.65
CA SER A 575 -3.86 5.57 -7.69
C SER A 575 -3.46 4.34 -6.88
N ASN A 576 -2.17 3.95 -6.93
CA ASN A 576 -1.66 2.84 -6.12
C ASN A 576 -1.79 3.13 -4.61
N LEU A 577 -1.40 4.35 -4.23
CA LEU A 577 -1.43 4.77 -2.82
C LEU A 577 -2.87 4.86 -2.30
N LEU A 578 -3.77 5.43 -3.10
CA LEU A 578 -5.20 5.50 -2.77
C LEU A 578 -5.83 4.10 -2.70
N PHE A 579 -5.54 3.22 -3.67
CA PHE A 579 -6.03 1.85 -3.66
C PHE A 579 -5.70 1.13 -2.34
N GLU A 580 -4.45 1.26 -1.90
CA GLU A 580 -3.97 0.63 -0.66
C GLU A 580 -4.58 1.28 0.58
N ARG A 581 -4.63 2.62 0.64
CA ARG A 581 -5.01 3.37 1.84
C ARG A 581 -6.51 3.45 2.07
N LEU A 582 -7.30 3.43 1.01
CA LEU A 582 -8.76 3.36 1.10
C LEU A 582 -9.26 1.92 1.34
N GLY A 583 -8.38 0.93 1.27
CA GLY A 583 -8.74 -0.47 1.46
C GLY A 583 -9.47 -1.07 0.26
N CYS A 584 -9.22 -0.56 -0.95
CA CYS A 584 -9.72 -1.15 -2.19
C CYS A 584 -9.13 -2.54 -2.40
N ARG A 585 -9.90 -3.42 -3.04
CA ARG A 585 -9.47 -4.77 -3.37
C ARG A 585 -10.14 -5.25 -4.65
N ASP A 586 -9.47 -6.16 -5.34
CA ASP A 586 -9.85 -6.82 -6.57
C ASP A 586 -9.97 -5.90 -7.78
N TYR A 587 -10.62 -4.75 -7.68
CA TYR A 587 -10.65 -3.72 -8.72
C TYR A 587 -11.08 -2.36 -8.13
N ALA A 588 -10.64 -1.27 -8.77
CA ALA A 588 -11.05 0.09 -8.42
C ALA A 588 -10.74 1.07 -9.58
N ARG A 589 -11.38 2.23 -9.55
CA ARG A 589 -11.18 3.31 -10.51
C ARG A 589 -10.98 4.63 -9.77
N PHE A 590 -10.04 5.45 -10.26
CA PHE A 590 -9.75 6.78 -9.73
C PHE A 590 -9.88 7.80 -10.85
N ASP A 591 -10.63 8.86 -10.59
CA ASP A 591 -10.85 9.94 -11.53
C ASP A 591 -10.04 11.17 -11.06
N PHE A 592 -9.28 11.79 -11.97
CA PHE A 592 -8.40 12.93 -11.73
C PHE A 592 -8.65 14.02 -12.76
N ARG A 593 -8.32 15.25 -12.41
CA ARG A 593 -8.37 16.36 -13.35
C ARG A 593 -7.24 17.35 -13.10
N GLU A 594 -6.75 18.00 -14.15
CA GLU A 594 -5.75 19.06 -14.01
C GLU A 594 -6.41 20.40 -13.65
N ASP A 595 -5.70 21.16 -12.81
CA ASP A 595 -6.02 22.56 -12.61
C ASP A 595 -5.48 23.44 -13.76
N ALA A 596 -5.70 24.75 -13.70
CA ALA A 596 -5.24 25.70 -14.72
C ALA A 596 -3.69 25.79 -14.82
N GLN A 597 -2.96 25.28 -13.82
CA GLN A 597 -1.50 25.22 -13.80
C GLN A 597 -0.95 23.87 -14.26
N GLY A 598 -1.83 22.92 -14.60
CA GLY A 598 -1.47 21.58 -15.06
C GLY A 598 -1.13 20.59 -13.94
N ASN A 599 -1.49 20.90 -12.68
CA ASN A 599 -1.34 19.98 -11.57
C ASN A 599 -2.50 18.98 -11.53
N ILE A 600 -2.18 17.70 -11.41
CA ILE A 600 -3.18 16.64 -11.32
C ILE A 600 -3.78 16.60 -9.92
N LYS A 601 -5.11 16.70 -9.82
CA LYS A 601 -5.87 16.64 -8.58
C LYS A 601 -6.89 15.49 -8.62
N LEU A 602 -7.10 14.84 -7.48
CA LEU A 602 -8.09 13.77 -7.33
C LEU A 602 -9.50 14.36 -7.38
N LEU A 603 -10.37 13.78 -8.21
CA LEU A 603 -11.80 14.10 -8.25
C LEU A 603 -12.62 13.13 -7.42
N GLU A 604 -12.35 11.82 -7.59
CA GLU A 604 -13.15 10.76 -7.00
C GLU A 604 -12.40 9.42 -6.95
N ALA A 605 -12.70 8.62 -5.93
CA ALA A 605 -12.28 7.22 -5.80
C ALA A 605 -13.50 6.31 -5.88
N ASN A 606 -13.49 5.38 -6.82
CA ASN A 606 -14.59 4.43 -7.05
C ASN A 606 -14.09 3.02 -6.72
N PRO A 607 -14.39 2.47 -5.53
CA PRO A 607 -13.91 1.17 -5.09
C PRO A 607 -14.65 -0.01 -5.75
N ASN A 608 -15.86 0.23 -6.27
CA ASN A 608 -16.68 -0.68 -7.05
C ASN A 608 -17.12 0.03 -8.34
N PRO A 609 -16.22 0.28 -9.29
CA PRO A 609 -16.61 0.97 -10.52
C PRO A 609 -17.61 0.15 -11.31
N GLY A 610 -18.58 0.83 -11.92
CA GLY A 610 -19.62 0.21 -12.74
C GLY A 610 -19.05 -0.78 -13.76
N TRP A 611 -19.68 -1.93 -13.83
CA TRP A 611 -19.27 -3.11 -14.60
C TRP A 611 -19.84 -3.15 -16.05
N CYS A 612 -20.50 -2.09 -16.51
CA CYS A 612 -21.09 -2.03 -17.85
C CYS A 612 -20.04 -2.29 -18.95
N TRP A 613 -20.44 -3.03 -19.97
CA TRP A 613 -19.59 -3.40 -21.10
C TRP A 613 -19.01 -2.22 -21.88
N ASP A 614 -19.66 -1.07 -21.87
CA ASP A 614 -19.27 0.21 -22.48
C ASP A 614 -18.81 1.27 -21.47
N GLY A 615 -18.72 0.90 -20.18
CA GLY A 615 -18.25 1.77 -19.12
C GLY A 615 -16.76 2.10 -19.21
N LYS A 616 -16.34 3.21 -18.59
CA LYS A 616 -14.94 3.69 -18.59
C LYS A 616 -13.94 2.58 -18.22
N PHE A 617 -14.30 1.70 -17.27
CA PHE A 617 -13.42 0.63 -16.82
C PHE A 617 -13.14 -0.38 -17.93
N ASN A 618 -14.16 -0.79 -18.65
CA ASN A 618 -14.02 -1.71 -19.77
C ASN A 618 -13.36 -1.06 -21.00
N ILE A 619 -13.64 0.24 -21.25
CA ILE A 619 -12.93 1.01 -22.31
C ILE A 619 -11.43 1.01 -22.04
N MET A 620 -10.99 1.27 -20.80
CA MET A 620 -9.57 1.21 -20.43
C MET A 620 -8.96 -0.17 -20.64
N ALA A 621 -9.69 -1.22 -20.29
CA ALA A 621 -9.27 -2.60 -20.53
C ALA A 621 -9.11 -2.92 -22.03
N GLY A 622 -10.03 -2.40 -22.85
CA GLY A 622 -9.96 -2.49 -24.30
C GLY A 622 -8.71 -1.84 -24.92
N PHE A 623 -8.16 -0.78 -24.30
CA PHE A 623 -6.88 -0.18 -24.75
C PHE A 623 -5.68 -1.13 -24.59
N ASP A 624 -5.80 -2.15 -23.75
CA ASP A 624 -4.81 -3.23 -23.55
C ASP A 624 -5.21 -4.52 -24.29
N GLY A 625 -6.24 -4.47 -25.14
CA GLY A 625 -6.72 -5.60 -25.91
C GLY A 625 -7.52 -6.65 -25.12
N LEU A 626 -7.97 -6.31 -23.91
CA LEU A 626 -8.83 -7.16 -23.10
C LEU A 626 -10.27 -7.09 -23.59
N ARG A 627 -10.93 -8.25 -23.71
CA ARG A 627 -12.37 -8.35 -23.96
C ARG A 627 -13.12 -8.17 -22.64
N TYR A 628 -14.40 -7.92 -22.72
CA TYR A 628 -15.27 -7.77 -21.54
C TYR A 628 -15.24 -9.01 -20.64
N SER A 629 -15.30 -10.22 -21.22
CA SER A 629 -15.15 -11.48 -20.48
C SER A 629 -13.79 -11.63 -19.79
N ASP A 630 -12.71 -11.12 -20.38
CA ASP A 630 -11.38 -11.15 -19.77
C ASP A 630 -11.30 -10.24 -18.53
N VAL A 631 -12.00 -9.10 -18.53
CA VAL A 631 -12.12 -8.21 -17.36
C VAL A 631 -12.85 -8.93 -16.22
N MET A 632 -14.00 -9.58 -16.52
CA MET A 632 -14.76 -10.35 -15.53
C MET A 632 -13.92 -11.48 -14.94
N ARG A 633 -13.19 -12.22 -15.78
CA ARG A 633 -12.26 -13.27 -15.34
C ARG A 633 -11.20 -12.72 -14.37
N LEU A 634 -10.52 -11.64 -14.74
CA LEU A 634 -9.45 -11.05 -13.93
C LEU A 634 -9.94 -10.58 -12.55
N ILE A 635 -11.17 -10.05 -12.45
CA ILE A 635 -11.76 -9.65 -11.16
C ILE A 635 -12.05 -10.89 -10.30
N LEU A 636 -12.59 -11.97 -10.90
CA LEU A 636 -12.84 -13.24 -10.20
C LEU A 636 -11.54 -13.89 -9.73
N GLU A 637 -10.53 -13.96 -10.59
CA GLU A 637 -9.21 -14.50 -10.24
C GLU A 637 -8.54 -13.68 -9.11
N ALA A 638 -8.65 -12.35 -9.14
CA ALA A 638 -8.13 -11.49 -8.07
C ALA A 638 -8.77 -11.78 -6.71
N ALA A 639 -10.09 -12.01 -6.69
CA ALA A 639 -10.81 -12.37 -5.47
C ALA A 639 -10.45 -13.78 -4.99
N GLN A 640 -10.31 -14.75 -5.90
CA GLN A 640 -9.87 -16.11 -5.58
C GLN A 640 -8.44 -16.12 -4.99
N GLU A 641 -7.50 -15.41 -5.61
CA GLU A 641 -6.14 -15.27 -5.10
C GLU A 641 -6.12 -14.67 -3.68
N ARG A 642 -6.94 -13.65 -3.43
CA ARG A 642 -7.04 -12.99 -2.12
C ARG A 642 -7.63 -13.91 -1.05
N THR A 643 -8.70 -14.63 -1.36
CA THR A 643 -9.40 -15.52 -0.41
C THR A 643 -8.59 -16.76 -0.07
N ALA A 644 -7.88 -17.35 -1.01
CA ALA A 644 -6.98 -18.47 -0.77
C ALA A 644 -5.87 -18.12 0.27
N LEU A 645 -5.45 -16.85 0.32
CA LEU A 645 -4.48 -16.39 1.33
C LEU A 645 -5.09 -16.26 2.73
N THR A 646 -6.36 -15.90 2.83
CA THR A 646 -7.04 -15.77 4.13
C THR A 646 -7.39 -17.11 4.74
N GLU A 647 -7.74 -18.11 3.94
CA GLU A 647 -7.99 -19.49 4.40
C GLU A 647 -6.72 -20.18 4.90
N GLY A 648 -5.57 -19.92 4.29
CA GLY A 648 -4.27 -20.40 4.76
C GLY A 648 -3.76 -19.78 6.07
N THR A 649 -4.43 -18.73 6.57
CA THR A 649 -4.07 -18.01 7.81
C THR A 649 -5.04 -18.23 8.96
N SER A 650 -6.12 -18.97 8.78
CA SER A 650 -7.02 -19.36 9.87
C SER A 650 -6.36 -20.40 10.76
N PRO A 651 -6.32 -20.24 12.11
CA PRO A 651 -5.82 -21.29 12.97
C PRO A 651 -6.72 -22.51 12.82
N SER A 652 -6.09 -23.62 12.48
CA SER A 652 -6.71 -24.95 12.37
C SER A 652 -7.69 -25.17 13.54
N ALA A 653 -8.93 -25.48 13.23
CA ALA A 653 -9.90 -26.03 14.15
C ALA A 653 -9.49 -27.45 14.56
N ALA A 654 -8.41 -27.55 15.35
CA ALA A 654 -7.99 -28.77 15.99
C ALA A 654 -8.22 -28.64 17.50
N SER A 655 -9.08 -29.54 18.00
CA SER A 655 -9.44 -29.80 19.41
C SER A 655 -10.65 -29.05 19.98
N GLN A 656 -11.83 -29.47 19.56
CA GLN A 656 -12.98 -29.51 20.46
C GLN A 656 -13.31 -30.98 20.74
N SER A 657 -12.66 -31.56 21.73
CA SER A 657 -13.11 -32.78 22.40
C SER A 657 -12.54 -32.80 23.81
N ALA A 658 -13.16 -32.09 24.72
CA ALA A 658 -13.19 -32.40 26.14
C ALA A 658 -14.55 -31.91 26.72
N PRO A 659 -15.30 -32.77 27.40
CA PRO A 659 -16.62 -32.38 27.93
C PRO A 659 -16.48 -31.44 29.11
N ALA A 660 -17.22 -30.33 29.05
CA ALA A 660 -17.36 -29.40 30.16
C ALA A 660 -18.06 -30.08 31.34
N THR A 661 -17.35 -30.25 32.42
CA THR A 661 -17.96 -30.51 33.73
C THR A 661 -18.46 -29.18 34.29
N THR A 662 -19.78 -29.06 34.41
CA THR A 662 -20.47 -27.99 35.13
C THR A 662 -20.15 -28.06 36.60
N PRO A 663 -19.79 -26.94 37.26
CA PRO A 663 -19.83 -26.87 38.74
C PRO A 663 -21.27 -26.58 39.20
N ASP A 664 -21.78 -27.46 40.07
CA ASP A 664 -22.99 -27.32 40.83
C ASP A 664 -22.98 -26.04 41.71
N LEU A 665 -23.86 -25.11 41.43
CA LEU A 665 -24.21 -24.03 42.34
C LEU A 665 -25.36 -24.50 43.21
N LYS A 666 -25.04 -25.02 44.42
CA LYS A 666 -25.99 -25.16 45.51
C LYS A 666 -25.59 -24.25 46.68
N ASN A 667 -26.51 -23.35 46.95
CA ASN A 667 -26.88 -22.78 48.29
C ASN A 667 -25.77 -22.32 49.25
N GLU A 668 -25.71 -21.02 49.47
CA GLU A 668 -25.68 -20.48 50.81
C GLU A 668 -26.49 -19.18 50.86
N ALA A 669 -27.76 -19.32 51.30
CA ALA A 669 -28.54 -18.26 51.88
C ALA A 669 -28.61 -18.59 53.39
N ALA A 670 -28.04 -17.72 54.22
CA ALA A 670 -28.49 -17.27 55.53
C ALA A 670 -27.30 -16.91 56.45
N ALA A 671 -27.48 -15.78 57.05
CA ALA A 671 -26.93 -15.28 58.31
C ALA A 671 -25.83 -14.19 58.18
N GLY A 672 -26.26 -12.98 58.63
CA GLY A 672 -25.41 -11.89 59.07
C GLY A 672 -25.74 -10.55 58.42
#